data_ed5d5ead2a7a0e094791d34756fb0926
#
_entry.id   ed5d5ead2a7a0e094791d34756fb0926
#
_cell.length_a   1.000
_cell.length_b   1.000
_cell.length_c   1.000
_cell.angle_alpha   90.00
_cell.angle_beta   90.00
_cell.angle_gamma   90.00
#
_symmetry.space_group_name_H-M   'P 1'
#
loop_
_entity.id
_entity.type
_entity.pdbx_description
1 polymer ?
#
loop_
_entity_poly.entity_id
_entity_poly.type
_entity_poly.pdbx_seq_one_letter_code
_entity_poly.pdbx_strand_id
1 'polypeptide(L)'
;MTTNRAFEIRSGYSHTLGANYDGEGVNFAIFSAHAERVELCLYDPSGEHEIARLELPEYTDEIWHGYVPKLQPGALYGYRVYGPYDPENGHRFNPNKLLIDPYARELVGDIQWNDAHFAYQLLHDDKDLTFDDQDSAPFTPKCRVIDPAEANWEDRQRPSIPWSNAIIYETHVKGFTQLNSAIPEPIRGTFEGMGHKASVDYIKSLGITSVELLPVHWFPDDQHLLDKGLKNFWGYNSLGFFAPATRYYGPKGIQGFRDMVRAFHDAGIEVILDVVYNHTAEGNELGPTLSFKGIDNFSYYRTMPDQHRYYINDTGTGNTVNTSHPRVLQMVMDSLRYWAESMYVDGFRFDLGTILGREPEGFDQRGGFFDAVTQDPVLAKLKLIGEPWDIGPGGYQVGGFPPGWGEWNDKYRDTVREYWKGDNVTNDFAARLLGSGDLYDLRGRRPWSSVNFITAHDGFTLNDLVSYNDKHNEANGEDNNDGHNDNRSCNYGAEGPTDDEGINAIREQQKRNFLTTLLFSHGTPMLLAGDEFGRSQMGNNNGYCQDSEISWVHWDNLPETANALREFTRHLIQLRATQPLLRRESWRDGLEIRWFNAGGGAQQSEQWDEGSTIGVCISRPDLQPEAGIWHDALLLFNPFEGSVPFRIPMWGEGGWVLELTTADNAQQGMRITEEMDFDLAGRSIVLFRRP
;
A
#
# COMPACT_ATOMS: atom_id res chain seq x y z
N MET A 1 23.25 1.87 45.99
CA MET A 1 23.05 3.28 46.26
C MET A 1 22.84 3.94 44.90
N THR A 2 21.61 4.02 44.45
CA THR A 2 21.21 4.72 43.23
C THR A 2 21.25 6.21 43.54
N THR A 3 22.18 6.93 42.96
CA THR A 3 22.21 8.37 42.95
C THR A 3 20.92 8.87 42.29
N ASN A 4 20.05 9.43 43.09
CA ASN A 4 18.87 10.20 42.68
C ASN A 4 19.39 11.40 41.87
N ARG A 5 19.62 11.27 40.55
CA ARG A 5 19.85 12.39 39.65
C ARG A 5 18.52 13.08 39.49
N ALA A 6 18.34 14.19 40.19
CA ALA A 6 17.20 15.06 39.96
C ALA A 6 17.33 15.56 38.48
N PHE A 7 16.44 15.15 37.62
CA PHE A 7 16.32 15.71 36.27
C PHE A 7 15.83 17.15 36.41
N GLU A 8 16.50 18.07 35.73
CA GLU A 8 16.09 19.46 35.59
C GLU A 8 15.39 19.64 34.26
N ILE A 9 14.30 20.38 34.20
CA ILE A 9 13.67 20.84 33.00
C ILE A 9 13.73 22.36 32.94
N ARG A 10 14.02 22.89 31.75
CA ARG A 10 14.15 24.32 31.46
C ARG A 10 13.21 24.71 30.33
N SER A 11 13.08 26.04 30.09
CA SER A 11 12.46 26.53 28.86
C SER A 11 13.06 25.86 27.65
N GLY A 12 12.20 25.39 26.74
CA GLY A 12 12.55 24.78 25.46
C GLY A 12 12.10 25.67 24.31
N TYR A 13 11.89 25.02 23.14
CA TYR A 13 11.36 25.70 21.97
C TYR A 13 10.23 24.87 21.32
N SER A 14 9.24 25.57 20.75
CA SER A 14 8.00 24.98 20.23
C SER A 14 8.07 24.58 18.76
N HIS A 15 9.06 25.03 18.01
CA HIS A 15 9.07 24.95 16.53
C HIS A 15 9.46 23.59 15.94
N THR A 16 9.92 22.64 16.79
CA THR A 16 10.21 21.27 16.36
C THR A 16 9.52 20.31 17.31
N LEU A 17 8.46 19.67 16.84
CA LEU A 17 7.65 18.72 17.64
C LEU A 17 8.39 17.40 17.87
N GLY A 18 8.00 16.68 18.93
CA GLY A 18 8.61 15.44 19.38
C GLY A 18 9.81 15.64 20.30
N ALA A 19 10.57 14.56 20.52
CA ALA A 19 11.81 14.55 21.29
C ALA A 19 13.02 14.78 20.38
N ASN A 20 13.70 15.91 20.54
CA ASN A 20 14.78 16.33 19.66
C ASN A 20 16.10 16.50 20.43
N TYR A 21 17.05 15.59 20.17
CA TYR A 21 18.39 15.62 20.75
C TYR A 21 19.29 16.58 19.96
N ASP A 22 20.01 17.46 20.66
CA ASP A 22 20.88 18.49 20.06
C ASP A 22 22.38 18.28 20.35
N GLY A 23 22.76 17.16 20.99
CA GLY A 23 24.13 16.88 21.43
C GLY A 23 24.40 17.23 22.90
N GLU A 24 23.60 18.08 23.52
CA GLU A 24 23.74 18.51 24.91
C GLU A 24 22.56 18.07 25.81
N GLY A 25 21.37 17.85 25.22
CA GLY A 25 20.17 17.44 25.91
C GLY A 25 19.04 17.18 24.91
N VAL A 26 17.81 17.14 25.39
CA VAL A 26 16.63 16.84 24.57
C VAL A 26 15.56 17.91 24.77
N ASN A 27 15.12 18.51 23.67
CA ASN A 27 13.91 19.32 23.63
C ASN A 27 12.71 18.44 23.40
N PHE A 28 11.69 18.58 24.24
CA PHE A 28 10.39 17.92 24.10
C PHE A 28 9.35 18.96 23.72
N ALA A 29 8.58 18.71 22.69
CA ALA A 29 7.52 19.60 22.26
C ALA A 29 6.33 18.77 21.76
N ILE A 30 5.13 19.04 22.27
CA ILE A 30 3.90 18.32 21.95
C ILE A 30 2.73 19.28 21.76
N PHE A 31 1.97 19.09 20.69
CA PHE A 31 0.76 19.85 20.42
C PHE A 31 -0.41 19.36 21.27
N SER A 32 -1.05 20.28 21.98
CA SER A 32 -2.35 20.08 22.63
C SER A 32 -2.96 21.46 22.95
N ALA A 33 -4.01 21.82 22.21
CA ALA A 33 -4.67 23.12 22.35
C ALA A 33 -5.54 23.22 23.63
N HIS A 34 -6.12 22.09 24.06
CA HIS A 34 -7.10 22.05 25.14
C HIS A 34 -6.56 21.46 26.43
N ALA A 35 -5.29 21.07 26.47
CA ALA A 35 -4.66 20.63 27.71
C ALA A 35 -4.47 21.81 28.69
N GLU A 36 -4.58 21.53 29.99
CA GLU A 36 -4.30 22.46 31.08
C GLU A 36 -2.89 22.28 31.64
N ARG A 37 -2.29 21.10 31.46
CA ARG A 37 -0.94 20.75 31.87
C ARG A 37 -0.46 19.50 31.17
N VAL A 38 0.83 19.43 30.85
CA VAL A 38 1.48 18.23 30.26
C VAL A 38 2.68 17.84 31.11
N GLU A 39 2.77 16.59 31.49
CA GLU A 39 3.90 16.00 32.20
C GLU A 39 4.66 15.02 31.29
N LEU A 40 5.97 15.22 31.20
CA LEU A 40 6.92 14.29 30.64
C LEU A 40 7.31 13.25 31.70
N CYS A 41 7.04 11.98 31.43
CA CYS A 41 7.43 10.88 32.30
C CYS A 41 8.66 10.20 31.72
N LEU A 42 9.76 10.13 32.48
CA LEU A 42 10.99 9.43 32.11
C LEU A 42 11.05 8.08 32.79
N TYR A 43 11.51 7.06 32.07
CA TYR A 43 11.60 5.69 32.57
C TYR A 43 13.05 5.21 32.62
N ASP A 44 13.28 4.20 33.45
CA ASP A 44 14.54 3.48 33.49
C ASP A 44 14.78 2.70 32.17
N PRO A 45 15.98 2.18 31.90
CA PRO A 45 16.27 1.47 30.67
C PRO A 45 15.42 0.21 30.43
N SER A 46 14.79 -0.38 31.47
CA SER A 46 13.85 -1.48 31.32
C SER A 46 12.48 -1.03 30.84
N GLY A 47 12.12 0.23 31.04
CA GLY A 47 10.79 0.78 30.77
C GLY A 47 9.75 0.44 31.85
N GLU A 48 10.15 -0.26 32.91
CA GLU A 48 9.25 -0.72 33.98
C GLU A 48 9.02 0.33 35.08
N HIS A 49 10.04 1.15 35.35
CA HIS A 49 9.99 2.12 36.47
C HIS A 49 10.08 3.56 35.98
N GLU A 50 9.10 4.37 36.37
CA GLU A 50 9.15 5.80 36.19
C GLU A 50 10.21 6.40 37.15
N ILE A 51 11.24 7.06 36.57
CA ILE A 51 12.37 7.63 37.32
C ILE A 51 12.27 9.15 37.52
N ALA A 52 11.44 9.82 36.73
CA ALA A 52 11.15 11.22 36.85
C ALA A 52 9.82 11.58 36.17
N ARG A 53 9.15 12.59 36.73
CA ARG A 53 7.96 13.21 36.13
C ARG A 53 8.17 14.72 36.18
N LEU A 54 8.16 15.34 34.99
CA LEU A 54 8.54 16.74 34.81
C LEU A 54 7.40 17.46 34.08
N GLU A 55 6.87 18.52 34.68
CA GLU A 55 5.90 19.37 33.99
C GLU A 55 6.61 20.18 32.90
N LEU A 56 6.05 20.20 31.68
CA LEU A 56 6.54 21.04 30.59
C LEU A 56 6.28 22.50 30.94
N PRO A 57 7.34 23.33 31.06
CA PRO A 57 7.21 24.65 31.69
C PRO A 57 6.63 25.74 30.80
N GLU A 58 6.61 25.50 29.50
CA GLU A 58 6.25 26.52 28.50
C GLU A 58 5.08 26.03 27.62
N TYR A 59 4.22 26.99 27.27
CA TYR A 59 3.12 26.81 26.30
C TYR A 59 3.14 27.97 25.29
N THR A 60 3.38 27.64 24.04
CA THR A 60 3.54 28.61 22.93
C THR A 60 2.82 28.12 21.70
N ASP A 61 1.86 28.90 21.20
CA ASP A 61 1.11 28.56 19.96
C ASP A 61 0.51 27.13 19.98
N GLU A 62 -0.15 26.78 21.09
CA GLU A 62 -0.80 25.48 21.33
C GLU A 62 0.19 24.29 21.51
N ILE A 63 1.47 24.58 21.69
CA ILE A 63 2.52 23.59 21.88
C ILE A 63 3.10 23.70 23.29
N TRP A 64 3.05 22.59 24.02
CA TRP A 64 3.73 22.41 25.29
C TRP A 64 5.16 22.01 25.08
N HIS A 65 6.12 22.68 25.72
CA HIS A 65 7.53 22.37 25.48
C HIS A 65 8.43 22.61 26.69
N GLY A 66 9.57 21.90 26.67
CA GLY A 66 10.60 22.02 27.71
C GLY A 66 11.88 21.31 27.27
N TYR A 67 13.00 21.74 27.84
CA TYR A 67 14.32 21.19 27.54
C TYR A 67 14.89 20.47 28.77
N VAL A 68 15.34 19.22 28.58
CA VAL A 68 15.98 18.40 29.62
C VAL A 68 17.49 18.30 29.33
N PRO A 69 18.33 19.08 30.04
CA PRO A 69 19.77 19.09 29.85
C PRO A 69 20.41 17.72 30.13
N LYS A 70 21.42 17.33 29.36
CA LYS A 70 22.22 16.10 29.55
C LYS A 70 21.45 14.79 29.37
N LEU A 71 20.18 14.84 29.00
CA LEU A 71 19.45 13.64 28.60
C LEU A 71 20.03 13.14 27.28
N GLN A 72 20.24 11.83 27.16
CA GLN A 72 20.92 11.21 26.02
C GLN A 72 19.98 10.37 25.18
N PRO A 73 20.29 10.11 23.90
CA PRO A 73 19.62 9.09 23.11
C PRO A 73 19.57 7.74 23.85
N GLY A 74 18.48 7.00 23.64
CA GLY A 74 18.17 5.78 24.38
C GLY A 74 17.29 6.01 25.62
N ALA A 75 17.08 7.26 26.06
CA ALA A 75 16.15 7.58 27.14
C ALA A 75 14.71 7.20 26.76
N LEU A 76 14.00 6.56 27.69
CA LEU A 76 12.62 6.14 27.51
C LEU A 76 11.66 7.15 28.15
N TYR A 77 10.57 7.46 27.45
CA TYR A 77 9.61 8.46 27.89
C TYR A 77 8.18 8.19 27.40
N GLY A 78 7.24 8.95 27.98
CA GLY A 78 5.86 9.09 27.55
C GLY A 78 5.26 10.34 28.17
N TYR A 79 4.01 10.63 27.85
CA TYR A 79 3.32 11.82 28.37
C TYR A 79 2.11 11.48 29.22
N ARG A 80 1.81 12.36 30.20
CA ARG A 80 0.52 12.40 30.86
C ARG A 80 -0.06 13.80 30.66
N VAL A 81 -1.28 13.87 30.21
CA VAL A 81 -1.91 15.11 29.79
C VAL A 81 -3.15 15.36 30.67
N TYR A 82 -3.22 16.52 31.22
CA TYR A 82 -4.30 16.99 32.07
C TYR A 82 -5.19 17.96 31.31
N GLY A 83 -6.48 17.85 31.52
CA GLY A 83 -7.50 18.71 30.93
C GLY A 83 -8.89 18.17 31.24
N PRO A 84 -9.95 18.73 30.67
CA PRO A 84 -11.31 18.28 30.91
C PRO A 84 -11.55 16.86 30.44
N TYR A 85 -12.18 16.04 31.28
CA TYR A 85 -12.80 14.79 30.85
C TYR A 85 -14.30 15.07 30.65
N ASP A 86 -14.63 15.48 29.44
CA ASP A 86 -15.98 15.88 29.04
C ASP A 86 -16.29 15.31 27.65
N PRO A 87 -16.57 13.99 27.56
CA PRO A 87 -16.78 13.30 26.31
C PRO A 87 -17.90 13.86 25.45
N GLU A 88 -18.97 14.41 26.06
CA GLU A 88 -20.09 15.01 25.30
C GLU A 88 -19.64 16.22 24.46
N ASN A 89 -18.62 16.95 24.93
CA ASN A 89 -17.98 18.04 24.23
C ASN A 89 -16.67 17.64 23.51
N GLY A 90 -16.37 16.34 23.41
CA GLY A 90 -15.24 15.80 22.66
C GLY A 90 -13.90 15.80 23.40
N HIS A 91 -13.88 16.13 24.70
CA HIS A 91 -12.65 16.15 25.50
C HIS A 91 -12.50 14.88 26.33
N ARG A 92 -11.32 14.22 26.23
CA ARG A 92 -11.07 12.91 26.82
C ARG A 92 -9.74 12.82 27.57
N PHE A 93 -9.30 13.93 28.20
CA PHE A 93 -8.06 13.95 28.97
C PHE A 93 -8.15 13.06 30.19
N ASN A 94 -7.14 12.21 30.40
CA ASN A 94 -7.03 11.40 31.62
C ASN A 94 -5.56 11.20 31.99
N PRO A 95 -5.05 11.86 33.02
CA PRO A 95 -3.63 11.82 33.39
C PRO A 95 -3.18 10.46 33.95
N ASN A 96 -4.10 9.54 34.22
CA ASN A 96 -3.75 8.17 34.60
C ASN A 96 -3.33 7.32 33.39
N LYS A 97 -3.54 7.80 32.17
CA LYS A 97 -3.13 7.10 30.95
C LYS A 97 -1.77 7.62 30.49
N LEU A 98 -0.79 6.72 30.39
CA LEU A 98 0.48 7.03 29.75
C LEU A 98 0.28 7.06 28.24
N LEU A 99 0.63 8.17 27.60
CA LEU A 99 0.39 8.42 26.19
C LEU A 99 1.68 8.33 25.38
N ILE A 100 1.57 7.68 24.23
CA ILE A 100 2.61 7.63 23.22
C ILE A 100 2.69 8.99 22.53
N ASP A 101 3.90 9.52 22.37
CA ASP A 101 4.15 10.74 21.61
C ASP A 101 3.81 10.52 20.12
N PRO A 102 2.93 11.34 19.51
CA PRO A 102 2.64 11.26 18.08
C PRO A 102 3.87 11.36 17.17
N TYR A 103 4.94 11.99 17.64
CA TYR A 103 6.22 12.17 16.96
C TYR A 103 7.30 11.15 17.39
N ALA A 104 6.96 10.13 18.14
CA ALA A 104 7.91 9.11 18.56
C ALA A 104 8.49 8.39 17.33
N ARG A 105 9.81 8.39 17.23
CA ARG A 105 10.56 7.77 16.10
C ARG A 105 10.95 6.32 16.38
N GLU A 106 10.84 5.88 17.61
CA GLU A 106 11.02 4.50 18.04
C GLU A 106 10.20 4.22 19.30
N LEU A 107 9.58 3.05 19.32
CA LEU A 107 8.87 2.54 20.48
C LEU A 107 9.59 1.33 21.05
N VAL A 108 9.49 1.11 22.36
CA VAL A 108 10.07 -0.03 23.08
C VAL A 108 8.97 -0.77 23.82
N GLY A 109 8.86 -2.05 23.52
CA GLY A 109 7.76 -2.90 24.00
C GLY A 109 6.54 -2.82 23.08
N ASP A 110 5.54 -3.62 23.40
CA ASP A 110 4.25 -3.69 22.74
C ASP A 110 3.13 -3.37 23.73
N ILE A 111 1.93 -3.06 23.23
CA ILE A 111 0.76 -2.93 24.10
C ILE A 111 0.45 -4.30 24.70
N GLN A 112 0.40 -4.33 26.04
CA GLN A 112 -0.12 -5.46 26.79
C GLN A 112 -1.57 -5.12 27.18
N TRP A 113 -2.52 -5.53 26.34
CA TRP A 113 -3.91 -5.14 26.52
C TRP A 113 -4.43 -5.34 27.94
N ASN A 114 -4.99 -4.27 28.48
CA ASN A 114 -5.51 -4.20 29.85
C ASN A 114 -6.61 -3.14 29.92
N ASP A 115 -7.58 -3.32 30.82
CA ASP A 115 -8.66 -2.36 31.04
C ASP A 115 -8.15 -0.95 31.37
N ALA A 116 -6.95 -0.85 31.96
CA ALA A 116 -6.29 0.42 32.25
C ALA A 116 -6.00 1.29 31.00
N HIS A 117 -6.02 0.74 29.77
CA HIS A 117 -5.89 1.55 28.56
C HIS A 117 -7.13 2.37 28.23
N PHE A 118 -8.27 2.07 28.84
CA PHE A 118 -9.50 2.82 28.62
C PHE A 118 -9.60 3.95 29.64
N ALA A 119 -9.94 5.16 29.18
CA ALA A 119 -10.07 6.31 30.05
C ALA A 119 -11.34 6.27 30.90
N TYR A 120 -12.19 5.25 30.74
CA TYR A 120 -13.48 5.07 31.37
C TYR A 120 -13.65 3.64 31.92
N GLN A 121 -14.65 3.43 32.76
CA GLN A 121 -14.95 2.12 33.36
C GLN A 121 -15.72 1.24 32.38
N LEU A 122 -15.06 0.23 31.79
CA LEU A 122 -15.58 -0.63 30.72
C LEU A 122 -16.92 -1.30 31.04
N LEU A 123 -17.13 -1.71 32.29
CA LEU A 123 -18.33 -2.44 32.72
C LEU A 123 -19.44 -1.55 33.26
N HIS A 124 -19.26 -0.24 33.27
CA HIS A 124 -20.26 0.72 33.74
C HIS A 124 -21.30 0.98 32.63
N ASP A 125 -22.59 1.13 33.01
CA ASP A 125 -23.68 1.37 32.06
C ASP A 125 -23.50 2.67 31.24
N ASP A 126 -22.96 3.72 31.87
CA ASP A 126 -22.70 5.00 31.23
C ASP A 126 -21.42 5.01 30.37
N LYS A 127 -20.67 3.92 30.33
CA LYS A 127 -19.50 3.69 29.47
C LYS A 127 -18.50 4.87 29.50
N ASP A 128 -18.21 5.45 28.33
CA ASP A 128 -17.23 6.52 28.14
C ASP A 128 -17.58 7.85 28.82
N LEU A 129 -18.77 7.99 29.41
CA LEU A 129 -19.13 9.11 30.27
C LEU A 129 -18.58 8.96 31.71
N THR A 130 -18.06 7.78 32.06
CA THR A 130 -17.38 7.54 33.35
C THR A 130 -15.90 7.83 33.24
N PHE A 131 -15.22 7.89 34.36
CA PHE A 131 -13.78 8.12 34.45
C PHE A 131 -13.11 6.92 35.14
N ASP A 132 -12.00 6.44 34.55
CA ASP A 132 -11.17 5.38 35.12
C ASP A 132 -9.85 5.94 35.65
N ASP A 133 -9.45 5.58 36.87
CA ASP A 133 -8.26 6.06 37.56
C ASP A 133 -7.08 5.06 37.54
N GLN A 134 -7.21 3.93 36.85
CA GLN A 134 -6.14 2.94 36.72
C GLN A 134 -4.98 3.48 35.91
N ASP A 135 -3.75 3.21 36.35
CA ASP A 135 -2.54 3.59 35.62
C ASP A 135 -2.25 2.62 34.47
N SER A 136 -2.20 3.13 33.24
CA SER A 136 -1.89 2.35 32.05
C SER A 136 -0.38 2.14 31.80
N ALA A 137 0.49 2.88 32.48
CA ALA A 137 1.93 2.88 32.21
C ALA A 137 2.62 1.50 32.25
N PRO A 138 2.24 0.55 33.14
CA PRO A 138 2.83 -0.80 33.11
C PRO A 138 2.57 -1.59 31.82
N PHE A 139 1.51 -1.24 31.09
CA PHE A 139 1.01 -1.99 29.94
C PHE A 139 1.26 -1.29 28.60
N THR A 140 1.74 -0.05 28.65
CA THR A 140 1.96 0.82 27.49
C THR A 140 3.43 0.82 27.07
N PRO A 141 3.77 0.66 25.76
CA PRO A 141 5.14 0.81 25.29
C PRO A 141 5.68 2.20 25.57
N LYS A 142 7.01 2.35 25.64
CA LYS A 142 7.67 3.62 25.87
C LYS A 142 8.26 4.17 24.58
N CYS A 143 8.18 5.49 24.42
CA CYS A 143 8.89 6.20 23.37
C CYS A 143 10.38 6.24 23.69
N ARG A 144 11.24 6.14 22.67
CA ARG A 144 12.70 6.26 22.82
C ARG A 144 13.22 7.50 22.11
N VAL A 145 14.07 8.25 22.79
CA VAL A 145 14.84 9.34 22.18
C VAL A 145 15.90 8.72 21.26
N ILE A 146 15.92 9.13 19.99
CA ILE A 146 16.93 8.71 19.01
C ILE A 146 17.91 9.83 18.68
N ASP A 147 19.10 9.48 18.21
CA ASP A 147 20.05 10.43 17.66
C ASP A 147 19.76 10.65 16.16
N PRO A 148 19.36 11.85 15.72
CA PRO A 148 19.12 12.13 14.31
C PRO A 148 20.37 11.95 13.41
N ALA A 149 21.57 12.07 13.97
CA ALA A 149 22.83 11.89 13.23
C ALA A 149 23.10 10.45 12.77
N GLU A 150 22.36 9.46 13.30
CA GLU A 150 22.44 8.06 12.85
C GLU A 150 21.93 7.86 11.42
N ALA A 151 21.12 8.77 10.91
CA ALA A 151 20.58 8.71 9.54
C ALA A 151 21.52 9.46 8.58
N ASN A 152 22.54 8.78 8.03
CA ASN A 152 23.45 9.40 7.07
C ASN A 152 23.24 8.83 5.64
N TRP A 153 22.88 9.72 4.70
CA TRP A 153 22.63 9.43 3.29
C TRP A 153 23.48 10.30 2.34
N GLU A 154 24.50 11.03 2.85
CA GLU A 154 25.24 12.06 2.11
C GLU A 154 25.88 11.57 0.80
N ASP A 155 26.29 10.30 0.72
CA ASP A 155 26.92 9.71 -0.46
C ASP A 155 25.96 8.88 -1.33
N ARG A 156 24.63 9.01 -1.14
CA ARG A 156 23.64 8.18 -1.80
C ARG A 156 22.76 8.98 -2.76
N GLN A 157 22.49 8.36 -3.90
CA GLN A 157 21.47 8.82 -4.84
C GLN A 157 20.31 7.83 -4.88
N ARG A 158 19.10 8.35 -4.91
CA ARG A 158 17.89 7.55 -5.12
C ARG A 158 17.88 7.00 -6.53
N PRO A 159 17.34 5.81 -6.76
CA PRO A 159 16.82 5.45 -8.06
C PRO A 159 15.81 6.52 -8.50
N SER A 160 15.81 6.85 -9.77
CA SER A 160 14.86 7.83 -10.32
C SER A 160 14.18 7.19 -11.53
N ILE A 161 13.23 6.34 -11.25
CA ILE A 161 12.52 5.58 -12.29
C ILE A 161 11.39 6.44 -12.84
N PRO A 162 11.37 6.78 -14.13
CA PRO A 162 10.22 7.44 -14.74
C PRO A 162 8.94 6.62 -14.55
N TRP A 163 7.80 7.28 -14.30
CA TRP A 163 6.52 6.60 -14.10
C TRP A 163 6.16 5.64 -15.24
N SER A 164 6.43 6.01 -16.49
CA SER A 164 6.19 5.15 -17.65
C SER A 164 7.01 3.85 -17.65
N ASN A 165 8.10 3.81 -16.90
CA ASN A 165 8.98 2.65 -16.75
C ASN A 165 8.73 1.90 -15.45
N ALA A 166 7.92 2.44 -14.54
CA ALA A 166 7.67 1.84 -13.24
C ALA A 166 6.88 0.52 -13.38
N ILE A 167 7.31 -0.48 -12.64
CA ILE A 167 6.61 -1.74 -12.39
C ILE A 167 6.67 -1.96 -10.89
N ILE A 168 5.51 -1.85 -10.25
CA ILE A 168 5.37 -1.91 -8.80
C ILE A 168 5.17 -3.37 -8.37
N TYR A 169 5.80 -3.75 -7.27
CA TYR A 169 5.66 -5.07 -6.65
C TYR A 169 5.18 -4.87 -5.21
N GLU A 170 3.89 -5.12 -4.99
CA GLU A 170 3.27 -5.03 -3.68
C GLU A 170 3.66 -6.25 -2.83
N THR A 171 4.17 -6.02 -1.62
CA THR A 171 4.61 -7.12 -0.76
C THR A 171 4.58 -6.76 0.73
N HIS A 172 4.56 -7.78 1.58
CA HIS A 172 4.59 -7.67 3.03
C HIS A 172 5.97 -8.09 3.57
N VAL A 173 6.60 -7.26 4.39
CA VAL A 173 7.98 -7.50 4.92
C VAL A 173 8.12 -8.90 5.51
N LYS A 174 7.22 -9.29 6.43
CA LYS A 174 7.27 -10.60 7.08
C LYS A 174 6.81 -11.70 6.13
N GLY A 175 5.68 -11.52 5.50
CA GLY A 175 5.08 -12.55 4.64
C GLY A 175 5.98 -12.99 3.49
N PHE A 176 6.72 -12.05 2.91
CA PHE A 176 7.64 -12.35 1.80
C PHE A 176 8.86 -13.18 2.22
N THR A 177 9.37 -12.98 3.44
CA THR A 177 10.66 -13.53 3.86
C THR A 177 10.59 -14.68 4.86
N GLN A 178 9.46 -14.84 5.55
CA GLN A 178 9.32 -15.75 6.70
C GLN A 178 9.64 -17.20 6.38
N LEU A 179 9.19 -17.70 5.23
CA LEU A 179 9.42 -19.09 4.81
C LEU A 179 10.57 -19.24 3.80
N ASN A 180 11.35 -18.18 3.54
CA ASN A 180 12.43 -18.24 2.56
C ASN A 180 13.68 -18.89 3.16
N SER A 181 13.95 -20.15 2.78
CA SER A 181 15.12 -20.92 3.28
C SER A 181 16.48 -20.33 2.86
N ALA A 182 16.53 -19.48 1.82
CA ALA A 182 17.75 -18.79 1.39
C ALA A 182 18.12 -17.59 2.30
N ILE A 183 17.24 -17.21 3.23
CA ILE A 183 17.47 -16.14 4.21
C ILE A 183 17.82 -16.77 5.56
N PRO A 184 18.86 -16.27 6.27
CA PRO A 184 19.19 -16.75 7.61
C PRO A 184 18.01 -16.63 8.58
N GLU A 185 17.71 -17.67 9.34
CA GLU A 185 16.54 -17.75 10.22
C GLU A 185 16.37 -16.54 11.17
N PRO A 186 17.43 -16.00 11.81
CA PRO A 186 17.28 -14.86 12.75
C PRO A 186 16.80 -13.56 12.13
N ILE A 187 16.84 -13.43 10.80
CA ILE A 187 16.40 -12.23 10.09
C ILE A 187 15.18 -12.46 9.18
N ARG A 188 14.62 -13.68 9.14
CA ARG A 188 13.36 -13.94 8.43
C ARG A 188 12.23 -13.14 9.07
N GLY A 189 11.34 -12.63 8.26
CA GLY A 189 10.21 -11.82 8.72
C GLY A 189 10.57 -10.39 9.15
N THR A 190 11.81 -9.95 8.92
CA THR A 190 12.31 -8.65 9.35
C THR A 190 12.71 -7.75 8.18
N PHE A 191 12.93 -6.45 8.45
CA PHE A 191 13.50 -5.51 7.46
C PHE A 191 14.85 -6.01 6.92
N GLU A 192 15.70 -6.59 7.76
CA GLU A 192 16.97 -7.14 7.34
C GLU A 192 16.80 -8.37 6.41
N GLY A 193 15.77 -9.18 6.64
CA GLY A 193 15.39 -10.26 5.73
C GLY A 193 14.87 -9.75 4.39
N MET A 194 14.08 -8.68 4.42
CA MET A 194 13.58 -8.03 3.18
C MET A 194 14.72 -7.39 2.39
N GLY A 195 15.69 -6.76 3.06
CA GLY A 195 16.91 -6.22 2.46
C GLY A 195 18.01 -7.27 2.19
N HIS A 196 17.80 -8.54 2.52
CA HIS A 196 18.78 -9.58 2.28
C HIS A 196 18.97 -9.82 0.77
N LYS A 197 20.21 -10.19 0.38
CA LYS A 197 20.58 -10.42 -1.02
C LYS A 197 19.61 -11.36 -1.76
N ALA A 198 19.14 -12.42 -1.10
CA ALA A 198 18.21 -13.36 -1.72
C ALA A 198 16.86 -12.70 -2.10
N SER A 199 16.33 -11.81 -1.27
CA SER A 199 15.10 -11.07 -1.55
C SER A 199 15.30 -10.05 -2.67
N VAL A 200 16.35 -9.23 -2.53
CA VAL A 200 16.65 -8.14 -3.49
C VAL A 200 17.00 -8.69 -4.88
N ASP A 201 17.85 -9.72 -4.96
CA ASP A 201 18.21 -10.35 -6.23
C ASP A 201 17.02 -11.01 -6.92
N TYR A 202 16.12 -11.64 -6.15
CA TYR A 202 14.91 -12.22 -6.68
C TYR A 202 14.04 -11.15 -7.35
N ILE A 203 13.69 -10.09 -6.62
CA ILE A 203 12.85 -8.99 -7.12
C ILE A 203 13.51 -8.31 -8.33
N LYS A 204 14.81 -8.06 -8.28
CA LYS A 204 15.57 -7.54 -9.41
C LYS A 204 15.54 -8.46 -10.61
N SER A 205 15.63 -9.79 -10.40
CA SER A 205 15.63 -10.79 -11.48
C SER A 205 14.31 -10.85 -12.22
N LEU A 206 13.21 -10.45 -11.60
CA LEU A 206 11.91 -10.30 -12.27
C LEU A 206 11.87 -9.07 -13.19
N GLY A 207 12.72 -8.06 -12.94
CA GLY A 207 12.69 -6.78 -13.63
C GLY A 207 11.81 -5.73 -12.96
N ILE A 208 11.45 -5.93 -11.70
CA ILE A 208 10.71 -4.97 -10.88
C ILE A 208 11.55 -3.71 -10.65
N THR A 209 10.91 -2.57 -10.66
CA THR A 209 11.56 -1.26 -10.50
C THR A 209 11.23 -0.57 -9.18
N SER A 210 10.13 -0.94 -8.55
CA SER A 210 9.69 -0.33 -7.30
C SER A 210 9.00 -1.39 -6.43
N VAL A 211 9.39 -1.50 -5.16
CA VAL A 211 8.67 -2.32 -4.18
C VAL A 211 7.71 -1.43 -3.39
N GLU A 212 6.47 -1.86 -3.24
CA GLU A 212 5.48 -1.23 -2.37
C GLU A 212 5.27 -2.14 -1.16
N LEU A 213 5.66 -1.63 0.02
CA LEU A 213 5.59 -2.38 1.28
C LEU A 213 4.27 -2.07 1.98
N LEU A 214 3.50 -3.11 2.34
CA LEU A 214 2.36 -2.98 3.24
C LEU A 214 2.79 -2.24 4.52
N PRO A 215 1.84 -1.71 5.32
CA PRO A 215 2.17 -0.75 6.38
C PRO A 215 3.32 -1.19 7.29
N VAL A 216 4.30 -0.32 7.41
CA VAL A 216 5.48 -0.50 8.24
C VAL A 216 5.54 0.48 9.42
N HIS A 217 4.59 1.41 9.53
CA HIS A 217 4.41 2.23 10.71
C HIS A 217 4.05 1.35 11.92
N TRP A 218 4.44 1.80 13.11
CA TRP A 218 4.12 1.03 14.32
C TRP A 218 2.61 0.94 14.54
N PHE A 219 2.11 -0.26 14.79
CA PHE A 219 0.71 -0.57 15.05
C PHE A 219 0.58 -1.66 16.11
N PRO A 220 -0.45 -1.61 16.99
CA PRO A 220 -0.76 -2.69 17.91
C PRO A 220 -1.53 -3.80 17.22
N ASP A 221 -1.50 -5.00 17.79
CA ASP A 221 -2.50 -6.02 17.47
C ASP A 221 -3.84 -5.65 18.12
N ASP A 222 -4.93 -5.94 17.44
CA ASP A 222 -6.27 -5.71 17.97
C ASP A 222 -6.60 -6.72 19.07
N GLN A 223 -7.16 -6.26 20.19
CA GLN A 223 -7.50 -7.13 21.33
C GLN A 223 -8.41 -8.28 20.91
N HIS A 224 -9.44 -8.00 20.10
CA HIS A 224 -10.38 -9.03 19.64
C HIS A 224 -9.74 -10.12 18.77
N LEU A 225 -8.64 -9.82 18.10
CA LEU A 225 -7.84 -10.80 17.34
C LEU A 225 -7.01 -11.66 18.30
N LEU A 226 -6.36 -11.03 19.29
CA LEU A 226 -5.58 -11.75 20.30
C LEU A 226 -6.45 -12.71 21.11
N ASP A 227 -7.68 -12.33 21.43
CA ASP A 227 -8.66 -13.20 22.13
C ASP A 227 -9.01 -14.44 21.30
N LYS A 228 -8.88 -14.38 19.98
CA LYS A 228 -9.05 -15.51 19.04
C LYS A 228 -7.75 -16.24 18.73
N GLY A 229 -6.60 -15.80 19.29
CA GLY A 229 -5.27 -16.32 18.95
C GLY A 229 -4.75 -15.87 17.59
N LEU A 230 -5.32 -14.81 17.02
CA LEU A 230 -4.93 -14.19 15.77
C LEU A 230 -4.11 -12.92 16.02
N LYS A 231 -3.49 -12.37 14.96
CA LYS A 231 -2.72 -11.11 14.99
C LYS A 231 -3.04 -10.27 13.78
N ASN A 232 -2.98 -8.97 13.94
CA ASN A 232 -3.04 -8.06 12.80
C ASN A 232 -1.79 -8.26 11.94
N PHE A 233 -1.99 -8.79 10.74
CA PHE A 233 -0.90 -9.10 9.82
C PHE A 233 -0.60 -7.95 8.86
N TRP A 234 -1.63 -7.32 8.29
CA TRP A 234 -1.41 -6.28 7.29
C TRP A 234 -0.86 -4.97 7.86
N GLY A 235 -1.31 -4.57 9.06
CA GLY A 235 -0.85 -3.36 9.69
C GLY A 235 -1.66 -2.09 9.41
N TYR A 236 -2.86 -2.18 8.84
CA TYR A 236 -3.75 -1.03 8.65
C TYR A 236 -4.43 -0.59 9.95
N ASN A 237 -3.64 -0.45 10.99
CA ASN A 237 -4.06 -0.01 12.31
C ASN A 237 -2.97 0.85 12.97
N SER A 238 -2.38 1.78 12.19
CA SER A 238 -1.22 2.56 12.59
C SER A 238 -1.52 3.47 13.78
N LEU A 239 -0.52 3.63 14.65
CA LEU A 239 -0.54 4.58 15.75
C LEU A 239 0.75 5.40 15.82
N GLY A 240 1.91 4.80 15.56
CA GLY A 240 3.22 5.47 15.55
C GLY A 240 3.61 5.93 14.15
N PHE A 241 3.15 7.08 13.70
CA PHE A 241 3.35 7.57 12.33
C PHE A 241 4.82 7.83 11.96
N PHE A 242 5.72 7.97 12.94
CA PHE A 242 7.16 8.17 12.71
C PHE A 242 8.00 6.94 13.07
N ALA A 243 7.41 5.95 13.74
CA ALA A 243 8.14 4.77 14.22
C ALA A 243 7.95 3.58 13.29
N PRO A 244 9.02 2.90 12.84
CA PRO A 244 8.88 1.59 12.21
C PRO A 244 8.32 0.56 13.19
N ALA A 245 7.51 -0.37 12.68
CA ALA A 245 6.93 -1.44 13.47
C ALA A 245 8.02 -2.38 14.00
N THR A 246 8.16 -2.43 15.32
CA THR A 246 9.20 -3.20 16.03
C THR A 246 9.11 -4.70 15.78
N ARG A 247 7.93 -5.20 15.40
CA ARG A 247 7.73 -6.61 15.00
C ARG A 247 8.50 -7.03 13.74
N TYR A 248 8.97 -6.06 12.94
CA TYR A 248 9.82 -6.27 11.78
C TYR A 248 11.30 -5.97 12.05
N TYR A 249 11.68 -5.71 13.30
CA TYR A 249 13.08 -5.53 13.65
C TYR A 249 13.81 -6.88 13.69
N GLY A 250 14.98 -6.90 13.06
CA GLY A 250 16.00 -7.88 13.27
C GLY A 250 17.03 -7.39 14.30
N PRO A 251 18.21 -8.01 14.37
CA PRO A 251 19.27 -7.63 15.31
C PRO A 251 19.74 -6.18 15.25
N LYS A 252 19.54 -5.51 14.12
CA LYS A 252 19.97 -4.12 13.91
C LYS A 252 18.89 -3.06 14.27
N GLY A 253 17.70 -3.48 14.69
CA GLY A 253 16.62 -2.58 15.02
C GLY A 253 16.24 -1.63 13.86
N ILE A 254 16.08 -0.33 14.16
CA ILE A 254 15.73 0.69 13.17
C ILE A 254 16.76 0.80 12.03
N GLN A 255 18.03 0.49 12.29
CA GLN A 255 19.07 0.49 11.25
C GLN A 255 18.81 -0.59 10.19
N GLY A 256 18.15 -1.70 10.55
CA GLY A 256 17.73 -2.74 9.61
C GLY A 256 16.81 -2.21 8.52
N PHE A 257 15.90 -1.27 8.82
CA PHE A 257 15.06 -0.60 7.83
C PHE A 257 15.91 0.23 6.85
N ARG A 258 16.82 1.05 7.36
CA ARG A 258 17.71 1.87 6.52
C ARG A 258 18.60 1.01 5.62
N ASP A 259 19.11 -0.10 6.16
CA ASP A 259 19.93 -1.05 5.39
C ASP A 259 19.11 -1.74 4.29
N MET A 260 17.83 -2.06 4.54
CA MET A 260 16.90 -2.57 3.53
C MET A 260 16.73 -1.57 2.39
N VAL A 261 16.43 -0.30 2.68
CA VAL A 261 16.30 0.74 1.67
C VAL A 261 17.59 0.88 0.85
N ARG A 262 18.76 0.88 1.51
CA ARG A 262 20.07 0.90 0.81
C ARG A 262 20.23 -0.27 -0.14
N ALA A 263 19.87 -1.48 0.29
CA ALA A 263 20.00 -2.67 -0.53
C ALA A 263 19.14 -2.61 -1.80
N PHE A 264 17.91 -2.10 -1.69
CA PHE A 264 17.05 -1.87 -2.85
C PHE A 264 17.59 -0.78 -3.77
N HIS A 265 18.06 0.34 -3.23
CA HIS A 265 18.66 1.42 -4.02
C HIS A 265 19.92 0.96 -4.76
N ASP A 266 20.78 0.17 -4.11
CA ASP A 266 21.98 -0.40 -4.75
C ASP A 266 21.61 -1.38 -5.89
N ALA A 267 20.41 -1.95 -5.84
CA ALA A 267 19.87 -2.77 -6.92
C ALA A 267 19.16 -1.96 -8.03
N GLY A 268 18.97 -0.64 -7.83
CA GLY A 268 18.23 0.25 -8.72
C GLY A 268 16.71 0.16 -8.56
N ILE A 269 16.22 -0.24 -7.38
CA ILE A 269 14.80 -0.44 -7.07
C ILE A 269 14.37 0.62 -6.06
N GLU A 270 13.26 1.30 -6.34
CA GLU A 270 12.62 2.25 -5.43
C GLU A 270 11.85 1.54 -4.32
N VAL A 271 11.70 2.21 -3.17
CA VAL A 271 10.89 1.73 -2.03
C VAL A 271 9.73 2.69 -1.80
N ILE A 272 8.52 2.18 -1.93
CA ILE A 272 7.26 2.88 -1.68
C ILE A 272 6.65 2.31 -0.41
N LEU A 273 6.13 3.16 0.47
CA LEU A 273 5.44 2.73 1.68
C LEU A 273 3.93 2.90 1.53
N ASP A 274 3.19 1.88 1.89
CA ASP A 274 1.76 2.01 2.17
C ASP A 274 1.57 2.65 3.54
N VAL A 275 0.85 3.78 3.58
CA VAL A 275 0.72 4.62 4.77
C VAL A 275 -0.72 4.89 5.13
N VAL A 276 -1.03 4.80 6.42
CA VAL A 276 -2.36 4.94 6.98
C VAL A 276 -2.41 6.19 7.84
N TYR A 277 -2.79 7.33 7.25
CA TYR A 277 -2.98 8.59 7.97
C TYR A 277 -4.45 8.95 8.16
N ASN A 278 -5.34 8.17 7.60
CA ASN A 278 -6.78 8.45 7.61
C ASN A 278 -7.46 8.08 8.94
N HIS A 279 -6.93 7.12 9.68
CA HIS A 279 -7.43 6.66 10.97
C HIS A 279 -6.31 6.14 11.88
N THR A 280 -6.64 5.80 13.12
CA THR A 280 -5.70 5.23 14.09
C THR A 280 -6.30 4.03 14.82
N ALA A 281 -5.43 3.29 15.52
CA ALA A 281 -5.79 2.14 16.36
C ALA A 281 -6.66 2.48 17.59
N GLU A 282 -6.97 3.75 17.84
CA GLU A 282 -7.77 4.15 19.01
C GLU A 282 -9.29 3.94 18.84
N GLY A 283 -9.73 3.42 17.67
CA GLY A 283 -11.12 3.06 17.42
C GLY A 283 -12.12 4.22 17.62
N ASN A 284 -13.36 3.88 17.95
CA ASN A 284 -14.43 4.87 18.18
C ASN A 284 -14.39 5.46 19.61
N GLU A 285 -15.46 6.11 20.05
CA GLU A 285 -15.59 6.72 21.38
C GLU A 285 -15.38 5.73 22.53
N LEU A 286 -15.61 4.45 22.28
CA LEU A 286 -15.40 3.34 23.23
C LEU A 286 -14.03 2.69 23.13
N GLY A 287 -13.19 3.14 22.21
CA GLY A 287 -11.84 2.61 22.03
C GLY A 287 -10.84 3.08 23.11
N PRO A 288 -9.65 2.50 23.13
CA PRO A 288 -8.62 2.80 24.10
C PRO A 288 -8.07 4.23 23.95
N THR A 289 -7.39 4.69 25.00
CA THR A 289 -6.67 5.98 25.07
C THR A 289 -5.17 5.70 25.11
N LEU A 290 -4.50 5.81 23.97
CA LEU A 290 -3.11 5.38 23.79
C LEU A 290 -2.17 6.53 23.41
N SER A 291 -2.66 7.52 22.66
CA SER A 291 -1.91 8.64 22.12
C SER A 291 -2.84 9.84 21.87
N PHE A 292 -3.29 10.04 20.64
CA PHE A 292 -4.04 11.21 20.16
C PHE A 292 -5.29 11.54 20.98
N LYS A 293 -6.06 10.50 21.33
CA LYS A 293 -7.30 10.63 22.12
C LYS A 293 -7.06 11.26 23.48
N GLY A 294 -5.98 10.87 24.16
CA GLY A 294 -5.61 11.41 25.47
C GLY A 294 -4.83 12.72 25.41
N ILE A 295 -4.18 13.01 24.29
CA ILE A 295 -3.39 14.23 24.10
C ILE A 295 -4.30 15.41 23.77
N ASP A 296 -5.19 15.26 22.78
CA ASP A 296 -6.21 16.26 22.44
C ASP A 296 -7.24 15.66 21.48
N ASN A 297 -8.18 14.91 21.97
CA ASN A 297 -9.18 14.21 21.16
C ASN A 297 -9.88 15.11 20.14
N PHE A 298 -10.32 16.29 20.59
CA PHE A 298 -11.11 17.23 19.80
C PHE A 298 -10.34 17.78 18.59
N SER A 299 -9.03 17.97 18.71
CA SER A 299 -8.17 18.48 17.65
C SER A 299 -7.73 17.39 16.68
N TYR A 300 -7.38 16.19 17.18
CA TYR A 300 -6.82 15.11 16.36
C TYR A 300 -7.86 14.32 15.56
N TYR A 301 -9.11 14.23 16.03
CA TYR A 301 -10.16 13.45 15.38
C TYR A 301 -11.29 14.33 14.87
N ARG A 302 -11.90 13.91 13.78
CA ARG A 302 -13.11 14.54 13.25
C ARG A 302 -14.31 14.05 14.07
N THR A 303 -14.90 14.93 14.84
CA THR A 303 -16.10 14.64 15.61
C THR A 303 -17.36 15.07 14.87
N MET A 304 -18.51 14.49 15.23
CA MET A 304 -19.81 14.87 14.68
C MET A 304 -20.14 16.31 15.12
N PRO A 305 -20.53 17.22 14.20
CA PRO A 305 -20.68 18.65 14.53
C PRO A 305 -21.66 18.96 15.66
N ASP A 306 -22.74 18.19 15.78
CA ASP A 306 -23.81 18.42 16.78
C ASP A 306 -23.68 17.48 17.99
N GLN A 307 -22.75 16.53 17.96
CA GLN A 307 -22.58 15.49 18.97
C GLN A 307 -21.09 15.11 19.06
N HIS A 308 -20.26 15.98 19.61
CA HIS A 308 -18.79 15.82 19.65
C HIS A 308 -18.29 14.58 20.41
N ARG A 309 -19.17 13.88 21.14
CA ARG A 309 -18.88 12.58 21.74
C ARG A 309 -18.53 11.52 20.70
N TYR A 310 -19.14 11.60 19.50
CA TYR A 310 -18.99 10.60 18.43
C TYR A 310 -18.09 11.10 17.31
N TYR A 311 -17.42 10.18 16.66
CA TYR A 311 -16.54 10.49 15.53
C TYR A 311 -17.26 10.36 14.17
N ILE A 312 -16.82 11.16 13.21
CA ILE A 312 -17.09 10.90 11.80
C ILE A 312 -16.30 9.63 11.44
N ASN A 313 -16.97 8.63 10.86
CA ASN A 313 -16.40 7.33 10.56
C ASN A 313 -16.45 7.01 9.06
N ASP A 314 -15.92 7.92 8.23
CA ASP A 314 -15.82 7.72 6.78
C ASP A 314 -14.76 6.66 6.42
N THR A 315 -13.97 6.21 7.38
CA THR A 315 -12.95 5.15 7.24
C THR A 315 -13.49 3.75 7.45
N GLY A 316 -14.61 3.60 8.18
CA GLY A 316 -15.14 2.30 8.58
C GLY A 316 -14.45 1.66 9.80
N THR A 317 -13.41 2.29 10.35
CA THR A 317 -12.58 1.75 11.44
C THR A 317 -12.91 2.32 12.82
N GLY A 318 -13.84 3.28 12.88
CA GLY A 318 -14.32 3.90 14.12
C GLY A 318 -13.91 5.35 14.30
N ASN A 319 -12.86 5.83 13.66
CA ASN A 319 -12.44 7.23 13.72
C ASN A 319 -11.92 7.73 12.36
N THR A 320 -11.83 9.05 12.24
CA THR A 320 -11.20 9.73 11.11
C THR A 320 -10.25 10.79 11.66
N VAL A 321 -9.00 10.76 11.26
CA VAL A 321 -7.99 11.76 11.64
C VAL A 321 -8.34 13.09 10.99
N ASN A 322 -8.24 14.18 11.76
CA ASN A 322 -8.65 15.52 11.36
C ASN A 322 -7.55 16.28 10.60
N THR A 323 -7.29 15.89 9.36
CA THR A 323 -6.29 16.55 8.50
C THR A 323 -6.65 17.98 8.10
N SER A 324 -7.89 18.43 8.33
CA SER A 324 -8.27 19.85 8.19
C SER A 324 -7.73 20.73 9.33
N HIS A 325 -7.31 20.15 10.46
CA HIS A 325 -6.67 20.89 11.52
C HIS A 325 -5.19 21.15 11.18
N PRO A 326 -4.69 22.42 11.22
CA PRO A 326 -3.35 22.74 10.72
C PRO A 326 -2.22 22.00 11.44
N ARG A 327 -2.36 21.72 12.74
CA ARG A 327 -1.33 20.98 13.51
C ARG A 327 -1.35 19.48 13.22
N VAL A 328 -2.50 18.92 12.92
CA VAL A 328 -2.63 17.52 12.49
C VAL A 328 -2.08 17.36 11.07
N LEU A 329 -2.41 18.27 10.17
CA LEU A 329 -1.82 18.33 8.83
C LEU A 329 -0.29 18.48 8.91
N GLN A 330 0.22 19.37 9.80
CA GLN A 330 1.66 19.51 10.05
C GLN A 330 2.29 18.17 10.45
N MET A 331 1.67 17.44 11.36
CA MET A 331 2.17 16.14 11.81
C MET A 331 2.27 15.13 10.66
N VAL A 332 1.25 15.05 9.79
CA VAL A 332 1.26 14.17 8.61
C VAL A 332 2.38 14.58 7.64
N MET A 333 2.52 15.87 7.37
CA MET A 333 3.57 16.40 6.50
C MET A 333 4.98 16.16 7.06
N ASP A 334 5.17 16.34 8.37
CA ASP A 334 6.44 16.09 9.05
C ASP A 334 6.78 14.60 9.04
N SER A 335 5.78 13.72 9.20
CA SER A 335 5.96 12.28 9.08
C SER A 335 6.38 11.89 7.67
N LEU A 336 5.70 12.37 6.63
CA LEU A 336 6.07 12.09 5.24
C LEU A 336 7.50 12.56 4.92
N ARG A 337 7.89 13.76 5.38
CA ARG A 337 9.29 14.24 5.22
C ARG A 337 10.29 13.38 5.99
N TYR A 338 9.97 12.95 7.21
CA TYR A 338 10.83 12.08 7.98
C TYR A 338 11.09 10.75 7.24
N TRP A 339 10.04 10.10 6.73
CA TRP A 339 10.21 8.88 5.94
C TRP A 339 10.94 9.13 4.63
N ALA A 340 10.70 10.28 4.00
CA ALA A 340 11.39 10.65 2.78
C ALA A 340 12.88 10.99 3.00
N GLU A 341 13.25 11.75 4.03
CA GLU A 341 14.60 12.26 4.21
C GLU A 341 15.44 11.42 5.16
N SER A 342 14.89 11.00 6.31
CA SER A 342 15.63 10.24 7.32
C SER A 342 15.60 8.73 7.09
N MET A 343 14.51 8.21 6.52
CA MET A 343 14.37 6.79 6.16
C MET A 343 14.59 6.53 4.67
N TYR A 344 14.61 7.59 3.87
CA TYR A 344 15.02 7.67 2.47
C TYR A 344 14.17 6.88 1.48
N VAL A 345 12.85 6.76 1.74
CA VAL A 345 11.90 6.11 0.83
C VAL A 345 11.57 6.98 -0.39
N ASP A 346 11.10 6.37 -1.47
CA ASP A 346 10.95 7.00 -2.79
C ASP A 346 9.49 7.33 -3.13
N GLY A 347 8.56 6.93 -2.28
CA GLY A 347 7.15 7.18 -2.51
C GLY A 347 6.24 6.69 -1.41
N PHE A 348 4.95 6.99 -1.58
CA PHE A 348 3.89 6.60 -0.66
C PHE A 348 2.64 6.17 -1.42
N ARG A 349 2.01 5.10 -0.95
CA ARG A 349 0.63 4.74 -1.28
C ARG A 349 -0.23 5.10 -0.07
N PHE A 350 -1.26 5.92 -0.26
CA PHE A 350 -2.12 6.41 0.81
C PHE A 350 -3.38 5.56 0.89
N ASP A 351 -3.49 4.79 1.98
CA ASP A 351 -4.69 4.05 2.34
C ASP A 351 -5.88 5.00 2.50
N LEU A 352 -7.03 4.64 1.94
CA LEU A 352 -8.23 5.49 1.90
C LEU A 352 -7.91 6.95 1.58
N GLY A 353 -7.11 7.19 0.55
CA GLY A 353 -6.53 8.50 0.24
C GLY A 353 -7.56 9.61 0.04
N THR A 354 -8.82 9.27 -0.30
CA THR A 354 -9.94 10.23 -0.38
C THR A 354 -10.17 10.96 0.94
N ILE A 355 -9.98 10.28 2.08
CA ILE A 355 -10.13 10.89 3.41
C ILE A 355 -9.26 12.13 3.58
N LEU A 356 -8.01 12.07 3.08
CA LEU A 356 -7.04 13.15 3.24
C LEU A 356 -7.41 14.42 2.46
N GLY A 357 -8.23 14.27 1.42
CA GLY A 357 -8.76 15.39 0.63
C GLY A 357 -10.17 15.84 1.05
N ARG A 358 -10.71 15.33 2.15
CA ARG A 358 -12.04 15.74 2.62
C ARG A 358 -11.98 17.07 3.36
N GLU A 359 -12.65 18.05 2.78
CA GLU A 359 -12.95 19.38 3.33
C GLU A 359 -14.41 19.42 3.85
N PRO A 360 -14.88 20.52 4.46
CA PRO A 360 -16.25 20.60 4.99
C PRO A 360 -17.36 20.28 3.98
N GLU A 361 -17.17 20.61 2.71
CA GLU A 361 -18.14 20.37 1.64
C GLU A 361 -17.96 19.00 0.94
N GLY A 362 -16.99 18.19 1.35
CA GLY A 362 -16.67 16.89 0.76
C GLY A 362 -15.25 16.81 0.21
N PHE A 363 -15.01 15.91 -0.74
CA PHE A 363 -13.68 15.75 -1.34
C PHE A 363 -13.32 16.93 -2.25
N ASP A 364 -12.13 17.51 -2.02
CA ASP A 364 -11.53 18.54 -2.88
C ASP A 364 -10.09 18.13 -3.24
N GLN A 365 -9.82 17.95 -4.53
CA GLN A 365 -8.47 17.70 -5.04
C GLN A 365 -7.48 18.86 -4.80
N ARG A 366 -7.96 20.02 -4.33
CA ARG A 366 -7.21 21.20 -3.92
C ARG A 366 -7.35 21.47 -2.43
N GLY A 367 -7.79 20.48 -1.67
CA GLY A 367 -7.84 20.56 -0.21
C GLY A 367 -6.46 20.74 0.42
N GLY A 368 -6.44 21.16 1.67
CA GLY A 368 -5.22 21.54 2.38
C GLY A 368 -4.11 20.51 2.33
N PHE A 369 -4.43 19.24 2.43
CA PHE A 369 -3.44 18.17 2.33
C PHE A 369 -2.80 18.09 0.94
N PHE A 370 -3.61 18.07 -0.13
CA PHE A 370 -3.08 17.98 -1.49
C PHE A 370 -2.28 19.22 -1.89
N ASP A 371 -2.71 20.41 -1.47
CA ASP A 371 -1.96 21.64 -1.70
C ASP A 371 -0.61 21.61 -0.97
N ALA A 372 -0.58 21.16 0.30
CA ALA A 372 0.64 21.04 1.08
C ALA A 372 1.64 20.06 0.46
N VAL A 373 1.19 18.87 0.06
CA VAL A 373 2.05 17.85 -0.54
C VAL A 373 2.55 18.27 -1.92
N THR A 374 1.68 18.85 -2.75
CA THR A 374 2.01 19.22 -4.13
C THR A 374 3.08 20.31 -4.20
N GLN A 375 3.07 21.26 -3.28
CA GLN A 375 4.04 22.36 -3.25
C GLN A 375 5.31 22.04 -2.43
N ASP A 376 5.32 20.94 -1.70
CA ASP A 376 6.46 20.57 -0.86
C ASP A 376 7.69 20.18 -1.71
N PRO A 377 8.86 20.81 -1.52
CA PRO A 377 10.02 20.59 -2.38
C PRO A 377 10.64 19.18 -2.25
N VAL A 378 10.32 18.45 -1.20
CA VAL A 378 10.74 17.06 -0.99
C VAL A 378 9.71 16.10 -1.59
N LEU A 379 8.46 16.21 -1.14
CA LEU A 379 7.40 15.26 -1.42
C LEU A 379 6.90 15.32 -2.87
N ALA A 380 6.87 16.50 -3.48
CA ALA A 380 6.44 16.67 -4.87
C ALA A 380 7.29 15.91 -5.91
N LYS A 381 8.47 15.41 -5.52
CA LYS A 381 9.38 14.65 -6.39
C LYS A 381 9.22 13.15 -6.26
N LEU A 382 8.47 12.70 -5.26
CA LEU A 382 8.29 11.28 -4.95
C LEU A 382 7.13 10.68 -5.73
N LYS A 383 7.04 9.35 -5.75
CA LYS A 383 5.87 8.66 -6.25
C LYS A 383 4.75 8.72 -5.20
N LEU A 384 3.65 9.38 -5.57
CA LEU A 384 2.48 9.51 -4.73
C LEU A 384 1.33 8.75 -5.38
N ILE A 385 0.79 7.78 -4.65
CA ILE A 385 -0.28 6.89 -5.11
C ILE A 385 -1.44 7.00 -4.13
N GLY A 386 -2.64 7.25 -4.60
CA GLY A 386 -3.83 7.27 -3.75
C GLY A 386 -4.68 6.02 -3.95
N GLU A 387 -5.22 5.51 -2.87
CA GLU A 387 -6.43 4.69 -2.92
C GLU A 387 -7.62 5.65 -3.04
N PRO A 388 -8.29 5.71 -4.21
CA PRO A 388 -9.18 6.81 -4.51
C PRO A 388 -10.62 6.55 -4.07
N TRP A 389 -10.82 5.98 -2.88
CA TRP A 389 -12.13 5.76 -2.28
C TRP A 389 -12.11 5.79 -0.76
N ASP A 390 -13.27 5.92 -0.18
CA ASP A 390 -13.63 5.67 1.21
C ASP A 390 -15.12 5.30 1.29
N ILE A 391 -15.62 4.98 2.49
CA ILE A 391 -17.02 4.55 2.67
C ILE A 391 -18.01 5.69 2.91
N GLY A 392 -17.53 6.92 3.06
CA GLY A 392 -18.36 8.09 3.31
C GLY A 392 -19.09 8.58 2.06
N PRO A 393 -20.05 9.49 2.22
CA PRO A 393 -20.77 10.08 1.08
C PRO A 393 -19.82 10.76 0.09
N GLY A 394 -19.96 10.43 -1.21
CA GLY A 394 -19.09 10.97 -2.26
C GLY A 394 -17.64 10.46 -2.17
N GLY A 395 -17.39 9.34 -1.46
CA GLY A 395 -16.04 8.82 -1.21
C GLY A 395 -15.34 8.20 -2.42
N TYR A 396 -16.07 7.78 -3.46
CA TYR A 396 -15.48 7.20 -4.66
C TYR A 396 -14.94 8.28 -5.60
N GLN A 397 -13.61 8.38 -5.74
CA GLN A 397 -12.91 9.46 -6.42
C GLN A 397 -11.93 9.00 -7.50
N VAL A 398 -12.13 7.83 -8.09
CA VAL A 398 -11.28 7.34 -9.18
C VAL A 398 -11.24 8.34 -10.34
N GLY A 399 -10.03 8.76 -10.74
CA GLY A 399 -9.78 9.86 -11.68
C GLY A 399 -9.87 11.26 -11.05
N GLY A 400 -10.13 11.39 -9.74
CA GLY A 400 -10.37 12.65 -9.03
C GLY A 400 -9.16 13.28 -8.35
N PHE A 401 -8.06 12.57 -8.22
CA PHE A 401 -6.85 13.06 -7.53
C PHE A 401 -6.09 14.12 -8.35
N PRO A 402 -5.20 14.90 -7.71
CA PRO A 402 -4.44 15.93 -8.39
C PRO A 402 -3.52 15.40 -9.51
N PRO A 403 -3.13 16.24 -10.48
CA PRO A 403 -2.07 15.90 -11.41
C PRO A 403 -0.76 15.56 -10.68
N GLY A 404 -0.02 14.56 -11.19
CA GLY A 404 1.22 14.07 -10.56
C GLY A 404 1.02 12.85 -9.66
N TRP A 405 -0.22 12.52 -9.30
CA TRP A 405 -0.57 11.34 -8.51
C TRP A 405 -0.87 10.12 -9.37
N GLY A 406 -0.43 8.95 -8.93
CA GLY A 406 -0.99 7.67 -9.34
C GLY A 406 -2.25 7.36 -8.54
N GLU A 407 -3.13 6.54 -9.08
CA GLU A 407 -4.32 6.03 -8.39
C GLU A 407 -4.44 4.52 -8.62
N TRP A 408 -4.76 3.78 -7.58
CA TRP A 408 -5.25 2.43 -7.76
C TRP A 408 -6.52 2.43 -8.59
N ASN A 409 -6.52 1.72 -9.71
CA ASN A 409 -7.64 1.70 -10.65
C ASN A 409 -8.47 0.43 -10.49
N ASP A 410 -9.50 0.47 -9.65
CA ASP A 410 -10.42 -0.65 -9.44
C ASP A 410 -11.24 -0.96 -10.70
N LYS A 411 -11.56 0.05 -11.53
CA LYS A 411 -12.23 -0.18 -12.81
C LYS A 411 -11.36 -1.01 -13.77
N TYR A 412 -10.03 -0.83 -13.72
CA TYR A 412 -9.12 -1.69 -14.46
C TYR A 412 -9.21 -3.13 -13.96
N ARG A 413 -9.04 -3.33 -12.66
CA ARG A 413 -9.11 -4.64 -11.99
C ARG A 413 -10.40 -5.38 -12.37
N ASP A 414 -11.50 -4.70 -12.16
CA ASP A 414 -12.83 -5.28 -12.30
C ASP A 414 -13.15 -5.62 -13.75
N THR A 415 -12.91 -4.69 -14.68
CA THR A 415 -13.14 -4.91 -16.12
C THR A 415 -12.28 -6.04 -16.69
N VAL A 416 -11.00 -6.12 -16.29
CA VAL A 416 -10.12 -7.18 -16.78
C VAL A 416 -10.54 -8.55 -16.25
N ARG A 417 -10.97 -8.62 -14.98
CA ARG A 417 -11.50 -9.87 -14.40
C ARG A 417 -12.78 -10.32 -15.14
N GLU A 418 -13.73 -9.42 -15.36
CA GLU A 418 -14.97 -9.68 -16.11
C GLU A 418 -14.70 -10.12 -17.54
N TYR A 419 -13.77 -9.44 -18.25
CA TYR A 419 -13.41 -9.79 -19.61
C TYR A 419 -12.91 -11.25 -19.72
N TRP A 420 -11.96 -11.64 -18.86
CA TRP A 420 -11.41 -12.99 -18.88
C TRP A 420 -12.35 -14.06 -18.32
N LYS A 421 -13.37 -13.66 -17.58
CA LYS A 421 -14.49 -14.52 -17.18
C LYS A 421 -15.45 -14.79 -18.36
N GLY A 422 -15.42 -13.95 -19.39
CA GLY A 422 -16.25 -14.06 -20.60
C GLY A 422 -17.49 -13.14 -20.57
N ASP A 423 -17.52 -12.16 -19.66
CA ASP A 423 -18.58 -11.17 -19.60
C ASP A 423 -18.46 -10.15 -20.75
N ASN A 424 -19.59 -9.56 -21.13
CA ASN A 424 -19.62 -8.60 -22.25
C ASN A 424 -19.18 -7.19 -21.82
N VAL A 425 -17.88 -6.97 -21.69
CA VAL A 425 -17.26 -5.69 -21.28
C VAL A 425 -16.18 -5.21 -22.27
N THR A 426 -16.30 -5.57 -23.55
CA THR A 426 -15.27 -5.32 -24.57
C THR A 426 -14.91 -3.84 -24.71
N ASN A 427 -15.90 -2.94 -24.67
CA ASN A 427 -15.69 -1.52 -24.77
C ASN A 427 -14.87 -0.97 -23.59
N ASP A 428 -15.27 -1.33 -22.37
CA ASP A 428 -14.54 -0.94 -21.16
C ASP A 428 -13.14 -1.56 -21.13
N PHE A 429 -13.00 -2.83 -21.53
CA PHE A 429 -11.71 -3.50 -21.63
C PHE A 429 -10.75 -2.74 -22.55
N ALA A 430 -11.21 -2.31 -23.73
CA ALA A 430 -10.40 -1.52 -24.64
C ALA A 430 -9.92 -0.19 -24.03
N ALA A 431 -10.79 0.51 -23.29
CA ALA A 431 -10.43 1.73 -22.58
C ALA A 431 -9.39 1.45 -21.47
N ARG A 432 -9.57 0.36 -20.71
CA ARG A 432 -8.62 -0.03 -19.64
C ARG A 432 -7.26 -0.41 -20.23
N LEU A 433 -7.22 -1.18 -21.31
CA LEU A 433 -5.99 -1.61 -21.99
C LEU A 433 -5.11 -0.42 -22.42
N LEU A 434 -5.73 0.68 -22.82
CA LEU A 434 -5.04 1.88 -23.29
C LEU A 434 -4.80 2.95 -22.20
N GLY A 435 -4.87 2.60 -20.92
CA GLY A 435 -4.50 3.47 -19.81
C GLY A 435 -5.65 4.30 -19.25
N SER A 436 -6.91 3.93 -19.53
CA SER A 436 -8.09 4.57 -18.94
C SER A 436 -8.19 6.09 -19.23
N GLY A 437 -8.05 6.47 -20.51
CA GLY A 437 -8.08 7.88 -20.93
C GLY A 437 -9.37 8.61 -20.56
N ASP A 438 -10.50 7.88 -20.51
CA ASP A 438 -11.79 8.38 -20.04
C ASP A 438 -11.77 8.90 -18.59
N LEU A 439 -10.86 8.35 -17.75
CA LEU A 439 -10.68 8.75 -16.36
C LEU A 439 -9.63 9.87 -16.20
N TYR A 440 -8.54 9.81 -16.97
CA TYR A 440 -7.34 10.60 -16.71
C TYR A 440 -7.03 11.69 -17.75
N ASP A 441 -7.28 11.48 -19.06
CA ASP A 441 -6.87 12.45 -20.10
C ASP A 441 -7.64 13.78 -19.98
N LEU A 442 -8.94 13.73 -19.76
CA LEU A 442 -9.80 14.92 -19.64
C LEU A 442 -9.41 15.85 -18.48
N ARG A 443 -8.65 15.35 -17.51
CA ARG A 443 -8.19 16.09 -16.33
C ARG A 443 -6.72 16.48 -16.40
N GLY A 444 -6.09 16.35 -17.58
CA GLY A 444 -4.69 16.71 -17.81
C GLY A 444 -3.69 15.78 -17.13
N ARG A 445 -4.14 14.59 -16.71
CA ARG A 445 -3.30 13.56 -16.10
C ARG A 445 -2.69 12.67 -17.17
N ARG A 446 -1.73 11.86 -16.81
CA ARG A 446 -0.98 11.01 -17.73
C ARG A 446 -1.50 9.56 -17.73
N PRO A 447 -1.20 8.76 -18.75
CA PRO A 447 -1.58 7.33 -18.77
C PRO A 447 -1.07 6.57 -17.54
N TRP A 448 0.13 6.86 -17.07
CA TRP A 448 0.74 6.25 -15.90
C TRP A 448 0.04 6.58 -14.57
N SER A 449 -0.88 7.56 -14.53
CA SER A 449 -1.71 7.82 -13.35
C SER A 449 -2.62 6.63 -13.01
N SER A 450 -2.95 5.80 -14.00
CA SER A 450 -3.60 4.52 -13.77
C SER A 450 -2.60 3.52 -13.22
N VAL A 451 -2.64 3.25 -11.92
CA VAL A 451 -1.96 2.09 -11.33
C VAL A 451 -2.86 0.89 -11.56
N ASN A 452 -2.46 0.07 -12.52
CA ASN A 452 -3.20 -1.10 -12.96
C ASN A 452 -2.84 -2.31 -12.10
N PHE A 453 -3.83 -3.03 -11.61
CA PHE A 453 -3.64 -4.27 -10.88
C PHE A 453 -4.76 -5.28 -11.18
N ILE A 454 -4.45 -6.56 -11.08
CA ILE A 454 -5.44 -7.64 -11.14
C ILE A 454 -5.83 -8.04 -9.73
N THR A 455 -4.85 -8.07 -8.85
CA THR A 455 -4.91 -8.51 -7.46
C THR A 455 -4.07 -7.58 -6.60
N ALA A 456 -4.41 -7.47 -5.34
CA ALA A 456 -3.68 -6.74 -4.31
C ALA A 456 -3.68 -7.55 -3.00
N HIS A 457 -3.13 -6.98 -1.92
CA HIS A 457 -3.14 -7.63 -0.60
C HIS A 457 -4.55 -7.98 -0.13
N ASP A 458 -5.55 -7.15 -0.46
CA ASP A 458 -6.96 -7.38 -0.21
C ASP A 458 -7.62 -8.06 -1.43
N GLY A 459 -8.37 -9.10 -1.17
CA GLY A 459 -8.98 -9.92 -2.21
C GLY A 459 -8.23 -11.23 -2.48
N PHE A 460 -8.62 -11.92 -3.54
CA PHE A 460 -7.96 -13.15 -3.97
C PHE A 460 -6.59 -12.90 -4.57
N THR A 461 -5.65 -13.83 -4.36
CA THR A 461 -4.44 -13.94 -5.16
C THR A 461 -4.80 -14.32 -6.61
N LEU A 462 -3.87 -14.19 -7.54
CA LEU A 462 -4.10 -14.56 -8.94
C LEU A 462 -4.47 -16.05 -9.09
N ASN A 463 -3.86 -16.92 -8.30
CA ASN A 463 -4.20 -18.35 -8.31
C ASN A 463 -5.61 -18.58 -7.75
N ASP A 464 -5.99 -17.89 -6.67
CA ASP A 464 -7.30 -18.06 -6.06
C ASP A 464 -8.40 -17.45 -6.94
N LEU A 465 -8.12 -16.36 -7.64
CA LEU A 465 -9.02 -15.74 -8.61
C LEU A 465 -9.48 -16.71 -9.71
N VAL A 466 -8.62 -17.66 -10.10
CA VAL A 466 -8.92 -18.69 -11.12
C VAL A 466 -9.28 -20.04 -10.52
N SER A 467 -9.35 -20.15 -9.18
CA SER A 467 -9.56 -21.42 -8.49
C SER A 467 -10.78 -21.44 -7.55
N TYR A 468 -11.31 -20.28 -7.17
CA TYR A 468 -12.41 -20.16 -6.24
C TYR A 468 -13.51 -19.24 -6.78
N ASN A 469 -14.75 -19.64 -6.62
CA ASN A 469 -15.90 -18.77 -6.83
C ASN A 469 -16.29 -18.06 -5.52
N ASP A 470 -16.23 -18.78 -4.41
CA ASP A 470 -16.62 -18.28 -3.10
C ASP A 470 -15.37 -17.99 -2.24
N LYS A 471 -15.51 -17.04 -1.31
CA LYS A 471 -14.45 -16.80 -0.32
C LYS A 471 -14.44 -17.86 0.78
N HIS A 472 -13.27 -18.14 1.32
CA HIS A 472 -13.04 -19.10 2.40
C HIS A 472 -12.23 -18.43 3.53
N ASN A 473 -12.91 -17.54 4.28
CA ASN A 473 -12.31 -16.75 5.36
C ASN A 473 -12.57 -17.33 6.76
N GLU A 474 -12.96 -18.60 6.87
CA GLU A 474 -13.29 -19.24 8.15
C GLU A 474 -12.14 -19.14 9.17
N ALA A 475 -10.89 -19.17 8.68
CA ALA A 475 -9.71 -19.03 9.52
C ALA A 475 -9.62 -17.66 10.24
N ASN A 476 -10.34 -16.64 9.77
CA ASN A 476 -10.39 -15.32 10.39
C ASN A 476 -11.28 -15.26 11.64
N GLY A 477 -12.08 -16.31 11.88
CA GLY A 477 -12.96 -16.39 13.06
C GLY A 477 -14.12 -15.38 13.05
N GLU A 478 -14.61 -15.04 11.85
CA GLU A 478 -15.71 -14.11 11.60
C GLU A 478 -16.87 -14.76 10.85
N ASP A 479 -16.98 -16.08 10.96
CA ASP A 479 -18.03 -16.90 10.31
C ASP A 479 -18.11 -16.66 8.78
N ASN A 480 -16.97 -16.37 8.14
CA ASN A 480 -16.86 -16.06 6.71
C ASN A 480 -17.71 -14.83 6.27
N ASN A 481 -18.00 -13.89 7.18
CA ASN A 481 -18.72 -12.66 6.86
C ASN A 481 -17.84 -11.52 6.37
N ASP A 482 -16.55 -11.55 6.69
CA ASP A 482 -15.55 -10.57 6.31
C ASP A 482 -15.10 -10.71 4.85
N GLY A 483 -14.46 -9.68 4.31
CA GLY A 483 -13.99 -9.64 2.91
C GLY A 483 -15.10 -9.50 1.87
N HIS A 484 -14.72 -9.41 0.61
CA HIS A 484 -15.65 -9.21 -0.51
C HIS A 484 -16.42 -10.48 -0.86
N ASN A 485 -17.71 -10.34 -1.18
CA ASN A 485 -18.55 -11.45 -1.66
C ASN A 485 -18.48 -11.62 -3.19
N ASP A 486 -18.29 -10.53 -3.94
CA ASP A 486 -18.15 -10.56 -5.40
C ASP A 486 -16.70 -10.34 -5.79
N ASN A 487 -15.99 -11.43 -6.04
CA ASN A 487 -14.57 -11.39 -6.44
C ASN A 487 -14.36 -11.34 -7.95
N ARG A 488 -15.44 -11.45 -8.75
CA ARG A 488 -15.39 -11.60 -10.22
C ARG A 488 -14.42 -12.71 -10.66
N SER A 489 -14.38 -13.77 -9.84
CA SER A 489 -13.53 -14.93 -10.00
C SER A 489 -14.23 -16.04 -10.80
N CYS A 490 -13.49 -17.06 -11.22
CA CYS A 490 -14.03 -18.25 -11.84
C CYS A 490 -13.20 -19.47 -11.49
N ASN A 491 -13.80 -20.50 -10.91
CA ASN A 491 -13.12 -21.74 -10.52
C ASN A 491 -12.92 -22.75 -11.65
N TYR A 492 -13.50 -22.50 -12.82
CA TYR A 492 -13.44 -23.36 -14.04
C TYR A 492 -13.91 -24.79 -13.82
N GLY A 493 -14.80 -25.04 -12.84
CA GLY A 493 -15.48 -26.31 -12.62
C GLY A 493 -15.11 -27.06 -11.34
N ALA A 494 -14.15 -26.57 -10.55
CA ALA A 494 -13.82 -27.14 -9.26
C ALA A 494 -13.46 -26.03 -8.25
N GLU A 495 -14.10 -26.03 -7.08
CA GLU A 495 -13.80 -25.07 -6.01
C GLU A 495 -12.50 -25.47 -5.31
N GLY A 496 -11.49 -24.62 -5.39
CA GLY A 496 -10.18 -24.87 -4.80
C GLY A 496 -9.29 -25.84 -5.62
N PRO A 497 -8.30 -26.46 -4.98
CA PRO A 497 -7.37 -27.39 -5.63
C PRO A 497 -8.09 -28.58 -6.24
N THR A 498 -7.61 -29.06 -7.39
CA THR A 498 -8.16 -30.24 -8.10
C THR A 498 -7.06 -31.00 -8.82
N ASP A 499 -7.27 -32.32 -8.99
CA ASP A 499 -6.41 -33.18 -9.79
C ASP A 499 -6.85 -33.26 -11.28
N ASP A 500 -7.90 -32.54 -11.67
CA ASP A 500 -8.36 -32.48 -13.06
C ASP A 500 -7.38 -31.69 -13.92
N GLU A 501 -6.66 -32.39 -14.80
CA GLU A 501 -5.64 -31.79 -15.67
C GLU A 501 -6.23 -30.75 -16.62
N GLY A 502 -7.48 -30.93 -17.08
CA GLY A 502 -8.16 -30.02 -18.00
C GLY A 502 -8.48 -28.69 -17.29
N ILE A 503 -9.01 -28.75 -16.07
CA ILE A 503 -9.28 -27.55 -15.24
C ILE A 503 -7.96 -26.83 -14.93
N ASN A 504 -6.93 -27.56 -14.52
CA ASN A 504 -5.63 -26.98 -14.20
C ASN A 504 -4.98 -26.32 -15.43
N ALA A 505 -5.09 -26.91 -16.61
CA ALA A 505 -4.58 -26.31 -17.85
C ALA A 505 -5.27 -24.97 -18.17
N ILE A 506 -6.60 -24.89 -17.98
CA ILE A 506 -7.37 -23.64 -18.14
C ILE A 506 -6.90 -22.59 -17.14
N ARG A 507 -6.75 -22.96 -15.87
CA ARG A 507 -6.29 -22.05 -14.80
C ARG A 507 -4.89 -21.48 -15.11
N GLU A 508 -3.96 -22.33 -15.53
CA GLU A 508 -2.60 -21.91 -15.91
C GLU A 508 -2.63 -20.95 -17.11
N GLN A 509 -3.46 -21.23 -18.10
CA GLN A 509 -3.64 -20.34 -19.26
C GLN A 509 -4.25 -19.00 -18.84
N GLN A 510 -5.25 -18.98 -17.97
CA GLN A 510 -5.86 -17.75 -17.51
C GLN A 510 -4.91 -16.89 -16.65
N LYS A 511 -4.07 -17.50 -15.81
CA LYS A 511 -3.01 -16.76 -15.12
C LYS A 511 -2.07 -16.05 -16.12
N ARG A 512 -1.68 -16.73 -17.19
CA ARG A 512 -0.89 -16.11 -18.28
C ARG A 512 -1.65 -14.98 -18.98
N ASN A 513 -2.96 -15.12 -19.19
CA ASN A 513 -3.80 -14.06 -19.78
C ASN A 513 -3.86 -12.83 -18.92
N PHE A 514 -4.10 -12.97 -17.61
CA PHE A 514 -4.13 -11.87 -16.67
C PHE A 514 -2.80 -11.12 -16.59
N LEU A 515 -1.69 -11.86 -16.47
CA LEU A 515 -0.35 -11.26 -16.41
C LEU A 515 0.04 -10.56 -17.72
N THR A 516 -0.31 -11.15 -18.86
CA THR A 516 -0.08 -10.52 -20.17
C THR A 516 -0.90 -9.24 -20.31
N THR A 517 -2.18 -9.27 -19.94
CA THR A 517 -3.04 -8.09 -19.97
C THR A 517 -2.49 -7.00 -19.08
N LEU A 518 -2.12 -7.32 -17.83
CA LEU A 518 -1.55 -6.35 -16.88
C LEU A 518 -0.29 -5.68 -17.43
N LEU A 519 0.65 -6.49 -17.90
CA LEU A 519 1.97 -5.99 -18.29
C LEU A 519 1.99 -5.32 -19.68
N PHE A 520 1.01 -5.61 -20.54
CA PHE A 520 0.91 -4.97 -21.86
C PHE A 520 -0.11 -3.82 -21.93
N SER A 521 -0.90 -3.63 -20.89
CA SER A 521 -1.74 -2.44 -20.76
C SER A 521 -0.91 -1.17 -20.54
N HIS A 522 -1.34 -0.06 -21.13
CA HIS A 522 -0.81 1.24 -20.79
C HIS A 522 -1.23 1.62 -19.36
N GLY A 523 -0.38 2.37 -18.68
CA GLY A 523 -0.50 2.66 -17.25
C GLY A 523 0.71 2.12 -16.48
N THR A 524 0.66 2.19 -15.16
CA THR A 524 1.69 1.67 -14.26
C THR A 524 1.22 0.32 -13.72
N PRO A 525 1.82 -0.81 -14.10
CA PRO A 525 1.41 -2.12 -13.59
C PRO A 525 1.89 -2.32 -12.15
N MET A 526 1.02 -2.87 -11.32
CA MET A 526 1.32 -3.37 -9.98
C MET A 526 1.06 -4.88 -9.92
N LEU A 527 2.05 -5.64 -9.47
CA LEU A 527 2.01 -7.08 -9.30
C LEU A 527 2.03 -7.43 -7.82
N LEU A 528 1.09 -8.25 -7.36
CA LEU A 528 1.09 -8.79 -6.01
C LEU A 528 2.17 -9.88 -5.87
N ALA A 529 2.97 -9.82 -4.82
CA ALA A 529 4.04 -10.78 -4.55
C ALA A 529 3.52 -12.22 -4.48
N GLY A 530 4.11 -13.08 -5.31
CA GLY A 530 3.74 -14.49 -5.43
C GLY A 530 2.78 -14.81 -6.57
N ASP A 531 2.13 -13.84 -7.17
CA ASP A 531 1.25 -14.08 -8.32
C ASP A 531 2.03 -14.57 -9.54
N GLU A 532 3.29 -14.17 -9.69
CA GLU A 532 4.18 -14.58 -10.75
C GLU A 532 4.56 -16.07 -10.71
N PHE A 533 4.23 -16.77 -9.63
CA PHE A 533 4.41 -18.23 -9.52
C PHE A 533 3.17 -18.94 -8.93
N GLY A 534 2.03 -18.24 -8.86
CA GLY A 534 0.76 -18.86 -8.50
C GLY A 534 0.58 -19.13 -7.01
N ARG A 535 1.01 -18.20 -6.13
CA ARG A 535 0.73 -18.25 -4.68
C ARG A 535 -0.77 -18.32 -4.42
N SER A 536 -1.17 -19.14 -3.45
CA SER A 536 -2.55 -19.27 -2.98
C SER A 536 -2.65 -18.83 -1.52
N GLN A 537 -3.76 -18.21 -1.16
CA GLN A 537 -4.25 -18.01 0.20
C GLN A 537 -5.40 -18.99 0.53
N MET A 538 -5.53 -20.07 -0.26
CA MET A 538 -6.55 -21.11 -0.10
C MET A 538 -7.99 -20.56 -0.09
N GLY A 539 -8.26 -19.56 -0.93
CA GLY A 539 -9.56 -18.92 -1.03
C GLY A 539 -9.85 -17.89 0.07
N ASN A 540 -8.90 -17.60 0.96
CA ASN A 540 -9.03 -16.49 1.89
C ASN A 540 -8.76 -15.18 1.14
N ASN A 541 -9.78 -14.34 1.02
CA ASN A 541 -9.69 -13.05 0.33
C ASN A 541 -9.56 -11.85 1.25
N ASN A 542 -9.31 -12.09 2.55
CA ASN A 542 -9.16 -11.04 3.56
C ASN A 542 -8.12 -11.44 4.62
N GLY A 543 -6.88 -11.63 4.20
CA GLY A 543 -5.78 -12.13 5.03
C GLY A 543 -5.28 -11.17 6.12
N TYR A 544 -6.04 -10.14 6.50
CA TYR A 544 -5.60 -9.07 7.41
C TYR A 544 -5.13 -9.55 8.78
N CYS A 545 -5.69 -10.66 9.28
CA CYS A 545 -5.36 -11.26 10.56
C CYS A 545 -4.63 -12.61 10.44
N GLN A 546 -4.17 -12.97 9.24
CA GLN A 546 -3.51 -14.25 8.96
C GLN A 546 -1.97 -14.11 8.97
N ASP A 547 -1.40 -13.88 10.16
CA ASP A 547 0.04 -13.98 10.36
C ASP A 547 0.47 -15.47 10.42
N SER A 548 0.26 -16.18 9.32
CA SER A 548 0.38 -17.63 9.19
C SER A 548 0.77 -18.03 7.76
N GLU A 549 0.97 -19.34 7.55
CA GLU A 549 1.28 -19.92 6.24
C GLU A 549 0.18 -19.64 5.18
N ILE A 550 -1.02 -19.24 5.57
CA ILE A 550 -2.07 -18.81 4.63
C ILE A 550 -1.61 -17.58 3.85
N SER A 551 -1.01 -16.60 4.53
CA SER A 551 -0.58 -15.34 3.90
C SER A 551 0.89 -15.29 3.55
N TRP A 552 1.74 -16.11 4.19
CA TRP A 552 3.17 -16.11 3.92
C TRP A 552 3.50 -16.72 2.56
N VAL A 553 4.53 -16.21 1.90
CA VAL A 553 4.98 -16.68 0.60
C VAL A 553 5.77 -17.99 0.75
N HIS A 554 5.33 -19.05 0.09
CA HIS A 554 6.01 -20.33 0.04
C HIS A 554 7.06 -20.31 -1.07
N TRP A 555 8.32 -20.56 -0.73
CA TRP A 555 9.46 -20.48 -1.65
C TRP A 555 9.99 -21.85 -2.06
N ASP A 556 9.86 -22.83 -1.19
CA ASP A 556 10.44 -24.16 -1.36
C ASP A 556 9.42 -25.14 -1.96
N ASN A 557 9.94 -26.11 -2.73
CA ASN A 557 9.13 -27.17 -3.35
C ASN A 557 8.01 -26.69 -4.30
N LEU A 558 8.24 -25.55 -4.96
CA LEU A 558 7.28 -25.04 -5.95
C LEU A 558 7.13 -26.05 -7.12
N PRO A 559 5.89 -26.26 -7.62
CA PRO A 559 5.65 -27.12 -8.78
C PRO A 559 6.32 -26.58 -10.04
N GLU A 560 6.50 -27.41 -11.06
CA GLU A 560 7.11 -27.01 -12.32
C GLU A 560 6.31 -25.88 -13.00
N THR A 561 4.98 -25.93 -12.92
CA THR A 561 4.08 -24.88 -13.44
C THR A 561 4.35 -23.51 -12.83
N ALA A 562 4.69 -23.43 -11.53
CA ALA A 562 5.06 -22.18 -10.85
C ALA A 562 6.35 -21.59 -11.44
N ASN A 563 7.36 -22.43 -11.72
CA ASN A 563 8.59 -21.97 -12.36
C ASN A 563 8.32 -21.49 -13.80
N ALA A 564 7.48 -22.22 -14.54
CA ALA A 564 7.09 -21.83 -15.91
C ALA A 564 6.35 -20.48 -15.91
N LEU A 565 5.41 -20.26 -14.99
CA LEU A 565 4.69 -19.00 -14.86
C LEU A 565 5.63 -17.84 -14.49
N ARG A 566 6.59 -18.06 -13.59
CA ARG A 566 7.59 -17.07 -13.20
C ARG A 566 8.48 -16.65 -14.39
N GLU A 567 8.98 -17.61 -15.17
CA GLU A 567 9.78 -17.31 -16.36
C GLU A 567 8.94 -16.58 -17.42
N PHE A 568 7.67 -16.97 -17.59
CA PHE A 568 6.74 -16.28 -18.47
C PHE A 568 6.54 -14.82 -18.02
N THR A 569 6.30 -14.58 -16.73
CA THR A 569 6.14 -13.23 -16.16
C THR A 569 7.40 -12.39 -16.36
N ARG A 570 8.58 -12.97 -16.14
CA ARG A 570 9.86 -12.31 -16.39
C ARG A 570 10.00 -11.89 -17.85
N HIS A 571 9.62 -12.77 -18.76
CA HIS A 571 9.65 -12.47 -20.20
C HIS A 571 8.70 -11.31 -20.56
N LEU A 572 7.49 -11.28 -20.02
CA LEU A 572 6.54 -10.18 -20.22
C LEU A 572 7.11 -8.83 -19.70
N ILE A 573 7.71 -8.83 -18.52
CA ILE A 573 8.34 -7.64 -17.95
C ILE A 573 9.50 -7.16 -18.84
N GLN A 574 10.31 -8.08 -19.35
CA GLN A 574 11.40 -7.75 -20.27
C GLN A 574 10.88 -7.15 -21.59
N LEU A 575 9.81 -7.71 -22.18
CA LEU A 575 9.18 -7.15 -23.36
C LEU A 575 8.67 -5.73 -23.08
N ARG A 576 7.94 -5.53 -21.99
CA ARG A 576 7.49 -4.19 -21.58
C ARG A 576 8.66 -3.21 -21.42
N ALA A 577 9.73 -3.64 -20.77
CA ALA A 577 10.90 -2.78 -20.52
C ALA A 577 11.64 -2.39 -21.80
N THR A 578 11.67 -3.27 -22.81
CA THR A 578 12.41 -3.06 -24.05
C THR A 578 11.58 -2.45 -25.17
N GLN A 579 10.24 -2.63 -25.16
CA GLN A 579 9.37 -2.19 -26.26
C GLN A 579 8.59 -0.94 -25.90
N PRO A 580 8.89 0.22 -26.51
CA PRO A 580 8.20 1.49 -26.23
C PRO A 580 6.69 1.48 -26.53
N LEU A 581 6.24 0.61 -27.45
CA LEU A 581 4.83 0.45 -27.81
C LEU A 581 3.96 -0.05 -26.65
N LEU A 582 4.56 -0.79 -25.70
CA LEU A 582 3.88 -1.36 -24.55
C LEU A 582 3.86 -0.41 -23.33
N ARG A 583 4.42 0.80 -23.49
CA ARG A 583 4.51 1.82 -22.45
C ARG A 583 4.05 3.15 -23.02
N ARG A 584 3.35 3.93 -22.23
CA ARG A 584 2.86 5.22 -22.67
C ARG A 584 3.17 6.30 -21.65
N GLU A 585 3.88 7.33 -22.07
CA GLU A 585 4.24 8.46 -21.21
C GLU A 585 3.23 9.60 -21.32
N SER A 586 2.63 9.76 -22.48
CA SER A 586 1.73 10.87 -22.79
C SER A 586 0.60 10.42 -23.73
N TRP A 587 -0.56 11.03 -23.59
CA TRP A 587 -1.68 10.80 -24.55
C TRP A 587 -1.37 11.30 -25.96
N ARG A 588 -0.36 12.16 -26.12
CA ARG A 588 0.04 12.77 -27.39
C ARG A 588 1.47 12.39 -27.77
N ASP A 589 1.78 11.11 -27.66
CA ASP A 589 3.11 10.54 -27.92
C ASP A 589 3.30 10.00 -29.36
N GLY A 590 2.35 10.26 -30.26
CA GLY A 590 2.43 9.82 -31.65
C GLY A 590 2.04 8.37 -31.90
N LEU A 591 1.53 7.67 -30.88
CA LEU A 591 0.99 6.32 -31.07
C LEU A 591 -0.29 6.36 -31.92
N GLU A 592 -0.34 5.50 -32.95
CA GLU A 592 -1.54 5.19 -33.72
C GLU A 592 -2.16 3.89 -33.20
N ILE A 593 -3.44 3.93 -32.87
CA ILE A 593 -4.20 2.80 -32.34
C ILE A 593 -5.28 2.42 -33.37
N ARG A 594 -5.33 1.14 -33.74
CA ARG A 594 -6.35 0.60 -34.66
C ARG A 594 -6.96 -0.65 -34.07
N TRP A 595 -8.27 -0.67 -33.98
CA TRP A 595 -9.03 -1.81 -33.47
C TRP A 595 -9.61 -2.63 -34.59
N PHE A 596 -9.59 -3.95 -34.47
CA PHE A 596 -10.03 -4.92 -35.46
C PHE A 596 -11.00 -5.92 -34.88
N ASN A 597 -12.01 -6.28 -35.65
CA ASN A 597 -12.84 -7.45 -35.39
C ASN A 597 -12.18 -8.73 -35.96
N ALA A 598 -12.75 -9.90 -35.64
CA ALA A 598 -12.21 -11.19 -36.09
C ALA A 598 -12.16 -11.35 -37.62
N GLY A 599 -13.00 -10.63 -38.37
CA GLY A 599 -12.95 -10.58 -39.82
C GLY A 599 -11.81 -9.75 -40.42
N GLY A 600 -10.93 -9.16 -39.58
CA GLY A 600 -9.80 -8.32 -40.02
C GLY A 600 -10.18 -6.89 -40.43
N GLY A 601 -11.45 -6.55 -40.40
CA GLY A 601 -11.94 -5.18 -40.59
C GLY A 601 -11.86 -4.32 -39.36
N ALA A 602 -12.00 -2.99 -39.52
CA ALA A 602 -12.07 -2.09 -38.39
C ALA A 602 -13.28 -2.41 -37.47
N GLN A 603 -13.07 -2.36 -36.16
CA GLN A 603 -14.15 -2.54 -35.19
C GLN A 603 -15.24 -1.47 -35.42
N GLN A 604 -16.49 -1.92 -35.57
CA GLN A 604 -17.63 -1.02 -35.82
C GLN A 604 -18.31 -0.66 -34.49
N SER A 605 -19.03 0.46 -34.47
CA SER A 605 -19.66 0.99 -33.25
C SER A 605 -20.59 -0.02 -32.57
N GLU A 606 -21.36 -0.77 -33.32
CA GLU A 606 -22.33 -1.74 -32.82
C GLU A 606 -21.63 -2.99 -32.21
N GLN A 607 -20.43 -3.30 -32.68
CA GLN A 607 -19.67 -4.48 -32.23
C GLN A 607 -19.03 -4.32 -30.85
N TRP A 608 -18.93 -3.09 -30.35
CA TRP A 608 -18.37 -2.85 -29.01
C TRP A 608 -19.27 -3.37 -27.90
N ASP A 609 -20.58 -3.40 -28.13
CA ASP A 609 -21.59 -3.80 -27.14
C ASP A 609 -21.93 -5.30 -27.21
N GLU A 610 -21.50 -6.01 -28.26
CA GLU A 610 -21.85 -7.41 -28.49
C GLU A 610 -20.91 -8.43 -27.80
N GLY A 611 -19.86 -7.97 -27.16
CA GLY A 611 -18.82 -8.80 -26.53
C GLY A 611 -18.05 -9.64 -27.52
N SER A 612 -16.74 -9.54 -27.55
CA SER A 612 -16.09 -10.19 -28.67
C SER A 612 -14.59 -10.38 -28.54
N THR A 613 -14.15 -11.30 -29.34
CA THR A 613 -12.77 -11.41 -29.78
C THR A 613 -12.37 -10.14 -30.52
N ILE A 614 -11.34 -9.47 -30.05
CA ILE A 614 -10.86 -8.21 -30.62
C ILE A 614 -9.36 -8.24 -30.89
N GLY A 615 -8.94 -7.42 -31.84
CA GLY A 615 -7.53 -7.13 -32.11
C GLY A 615 -7.24 -5.64 -31.96
N VAL A 616 -6.07 -5.31 -31.43
CA VAL A 616 -5.55 -3.95 -31.42
C VAL A 616 -4.15 -3.92 -32.03
N CYS A 617 -3.96 -3.02 -32.97
CA CYS A 617 -2.63 -2.67 -33.45
C CYS A 617 -2.20 -1.33 -32.87
N ILE A 618 -1.03 -1.35 -32.24
CA ILE A 618 -0.35 -0.19 -31.71
C ILE A 618 0.85 0.06 -32.62
N SER A 619 0.90 1.24 -33.24
CA SER A 619 1.93 1.62 -34.19
C SER A 619 2.59 2.92 -33.79
N ARG A 620 3.87 3.06 -34.12
CA ARG A 620 4.61 4.30 -33.91
C ARG A 620 5.41 4.65 -35.17
N PRO A 621 4.77 5.29 -36.16
CA PRO A 621 5.36 5.54 -37.47
C PRO A 621 6.58 6.48 -37.47
N ASP A 622 6.70 7.33 -36.43
CA ASP A 622 7.79 8.29 -36.28
C ASP A 622 9.07 7.70 -35.61
N LEU A 623 9.00 6.46 -35.09
CA LEU A 623 10.18 5.79 -34.56
C LEU A 623 11.21 5.56 -35.67
N GLN A 624 12.45 5.95 -35.39
CA GLN A 624 13.56 5.58 -36.28
C GLN A 624 13.82 4.09 -36.16
N PRO A 625 14.12 3.40 -37.29
CA PRO A 625 14.45 1.98 -37.25
C PRO A 625 15.66 1.73 -36.34
N GLU A 626 15.45 0.96 -35.28
CA GLU A 626 16.47 0.52 -34.37
C GLU A 626 16.38 -0.99 -34.18
N ALA A 627 17.54 -1.68 -34.18
CA ALA A 627 17.55 -3.13 -34.07
C ALA A 627 16.88 -3.61 -32.76
N GLY A 628 15.86 -4.44 -32.91
CA GLY A 628 15.12 -5.01 -31.77
C GLY A 628 13.94 -4.17 -31.26
N ILE A 629 13.72 -2.96 -31.76
CA ILE A 629 12.55 -2.13 -31.46
C ILE A 629 11.46 -2.38 -32.50
N TRP A 630 10.23 -2.55 -32.05
CA TRP A 630 9.09 -2.81 -32.89
C TRP A 630 8.46 -1.51 -33.41
N HIS A 631 8.07 -1.49 -34.67
CA HIS A 631 7.27 -0.41 -35.25
C HIS A 631 5.77 -0.61 -35.04
N ASP A 632 5.34 -1.87 -35.07
CA ASP A 632 3.95 -2.26 -34.86
C ASP A 632 3.88 -3.46 -33.92
N ALA A 633 2.88 -3.44 -33.04
CA ALA A 633 2.46 -4.57 -32.22
C ALA A 633 0.98 -4.83 -32.44
N LEU A 634 0.62 -6.04 -32.82
CA LEU A 634 -0.76 -6.50 -33.00
C LEU A 634 -1.09 -7.52 -31.92
N LEU A 635 -1.97 -7.14 -31.01
CA LEU A 635 -2.49 -7.99 -29.94
C LEU A 635 -3.89 -8.49 -30.32
N LEU A 636 -4.11 -9.78 -30.19
CA LEU A 636 -5.40 -10.42 -30.39
C LEU A 636 -5.87 -11.03 -29.07
N PHE A 637 -7.14 -10.85 -28.74
CA PHE A 637 -7.74 -11.29 -27.49
C PHE A 637 -8.98 -12.13 -27.77
N ASN A 638 -9.04 -13.34 -27.25
CA ASN A 638 -10.22 -14.19 -27.30
C ASN A 638 -10.61 -14.63 -25.88
N PRO A 639 -11.65 -14.07 -25.26
CA PRO A 639 -12.09 -14.46 -23.92
C PRO A 639 -12.97 -15.73 -23.91
N PHE A 640 -13.44 -16.19 -25.09
CA PHE A 640 -14.36 -17.33 -25.20
C PHE A 640 -13.66 -18.67 -25.09
N GLU A 641 -14.43 -19.73 -24.86
CA GLU A 641 -13.91 -21.10 -24.75
C GLU A 641 -13.43 -21.67 -26.08
N GLY A 642 -14.12 -21.35 -27.17
CA GLY A 642 -13.83 -21.85 -28.50
C GLY A 642 -12.76 -21.04 -29.22
N SER A 643 -12.03 -21.71 -30.15
CA SER A 643 -11.16 -20.99 -31.07
C SER A 643 -11.98 -20.14 -32.05
N VAL A 644 -11.38 -19.03 -32.49
CA VAL A 644 -11.97 -18.11 -33.47
C VAL A 644 -10.99 -17.88 -34.60
N PRO A 645 -11.39 -18.11 -35.87
CA PRO A 645 -10.57 -17.74 -37.01
C PRO A 645 -10.49 -16.20 -37.07
N PHE A 646 -9.32 -15.67 -36.78
CA PHE A 646 -9.04 -14.23 -36.84
C PHE A 646 -8.25 -13.90 -38.08
N ARG A 647 -8.83 -13.08 -38.96
CA ARG A 647 -8.14 -12.64 -40.19
C ARG A 647 -7.08 -11.61 -39.82
N ILE A 648 -5.82 -11.99 -40.06
CA ILE A 648 -4.69 -11.11 -39.77
C ILE A 648 -4.67 -9.96 -40.78
N PRO A 649 -4.82 -8.71 -40.32
CA PRO A 649 -4.82 -7.56 -41.21
C PRO A 649 -3.41 -7.29 -41.75
N MET A 650 -3.30 -7.18 -43.09
CA MET A 650 -2.04 -6.91 -43.78
C MET A 650 -2.03 -5.49 -44.32
N TRP A 651 -1.22 -4.64 -43.73
CA TRP A 651 -0.89 -3.30 -44.21
C TRP A 651 0.59 -3.05 -43.95
N GLY A 652 1.23 -2.16 -44.70
CA GLY A 652 2.65 -1.87 -44.61
C GLY A 652 3.52 -3.01 -45.19
N GLU A 653 4.83 -2.88 -45.05
CA GLU A 653 5.81 -3.84 -45.58
C GLU A 653 6.30 -4.79 -44.47
N GLY A 654 6.73 -6.01 -44.82
CA GLY A 654 7.53 -6.90 -43.96
C GLY A 654 6.77 -8.02 -43.23
N GLY A 655 5.42 -8.06 -43.27
CA GLY A 655 4.63 -9.13 -42.64
C GLY A 655 4.69 -9.10 -41.10
N TRP A 656 4.06 -10.08 -40.45
CA TRP A 656 4.00 -10.23 -39.01
C TRP A 656 4.87 -11.38 -38.51
N VAL A 657 5.42 -11.25 -37.31
CA VAL A 657 6.14 -12.30 -36.61
C VAL A 657 5.45 -12.56 -35.27
N LEU A 658 5.07 -13.82 -35.03
CA LEU A 658 4.50 -14.23 -33.75
C LEU A 658 5.58 -14.09 -32.65
N GLU A 659 5.36 -13.21 -31.69
CA GLU A 659 6.25 -13.01 -30.56
C GLU A 659 5.83 -13.80 -29.33
N LEU A 660 4.53 -13.86 -29.03
CA LEU A 660 4.00 -14.48 -27.83
C LEU A 660 2.59 -15.02 -28.04
N THR A 661 2.30 -16.18 -27.45
CA THR A 661 0.93 -16.68 -27.25
C THR A 661 0.78 -17.19 -25.81
N THR A 662 -0.41 -17.01 -25.21
CA THR A 662 -0.75 -17.59 -23.91
C THR A 662 -1.28 -19.01 -24.01
N ALA A 663 -1.57 -19.50 -25.21
CA ALA A 663 -1.96 -20.88 -25.53
C ALA A 663 -0.81 -21.63 -26.20
N ASP A 664 -0.85 -22.96 -26.15
CA ASP A 664 0.20 -23.83 -26.71
C ASP A 664 -0.05 -24.21 -28.18
N ASN A 665 -0.84 -23.40 -28.92
CA ASN A 665 -1.31 -23.74 -30.28
C ASN A 665 -0.48 -23.15 -31.41
N ALA A 666 0.55 -22.36 -31.15
CA ALA A 666 1.37 -21.73 -32.16
C ALA A 666 2.84 -21.58 -31.72
N GLN A 667 3.75 -21.62 -32.68
CA GLN A 667 5.18 -21.56 -32.41
C GLN A 667 5.70 -20.11 -32.51
N GLN A 668 6.37 -19.63 -31.50
CA GLN A 668 7.08 -18.34 -31.49
C GLN A 668 8.02 -18.24 -32.71
N GLY A 669 8.05 -17.07 -33.36
CA GLY A 669 8.83 -16.84 -34.55
C GLY A 669 8.11 -17.21 -35.87
N MET A 670 6.89 -17.77 -35.80
CA MET A 670 6.05 -17.99 -37.00
C MET A 670 5.88 -16.65 -37.75
N ARG A 671 6.02 -16.70 -39.06
CA ARG A 671 5.89 -15.52 -39.93
C ARG A 671 4.61 -15.59 -40.75
N ILE A 672 3.92 -14.46 -40.84
CA ILE A 672 2.74 -14.24 -41.68
C ILE A 672 3.10 -13.16 -42.70
N THR A 673 3.19 -13.54 -43.98
CA THR A 673 3.60 -12.65 -45.06
C THR A 673 2.48 -12.34 -46.03
N GLU A 674 1.34 -13.02 -45.90
CA GLU A 674 0.14 -12.83 -46.70
C GLU A 674 -1.12 -12.90 -45.84
N GLU A 675 -2.22 -12.40 -46.34
CA GLU A 675 -3.50 -12.41 -45.63
C GLU A 675 -3.94 -13.84 -45.36
N MET A 676 -4.19 -14.17 -44.10
CA MET A 676 -4.64 -15.49 -43.68
C MET A 676 -5.54 -15.41 -42.45
N ASP A 677 -6.35 -16.42 -42.24
CA ASP A 677 -7.08 -16.65 -41.03
C ASP A 677 -6.17 -17.39 -40.04
N PHE A 678 -5.88 -16.77 -38.90
CA PHE A 678 -5.16 -17.38 -37.79
C PHE A 678 -6.16 -18.00 -36.82
N ASP A 679 -5.97 -19.25 -36.45
CA ASP A 679 -6.82 -19.94 -35.47
C ASP A 679 -6.47 -19.46 -34.06
N LEU A 680 -7.15 -18.38 -33.59
CA LEU A 680 -6.97 -17.81 -32.27
C LEU A 680 -7.64 -18.72 -31.24
N ALA A 681 -6.84 -19.44 -30.48
CA ALA A 681 -7.32 -20.39 -29.47
C ALA A 681 -8.31 -19.74 -28.47
N GLY A 682 -9.18 -20.56 -27.89
CA GLY A 682 -10.06 -20.12 -26.84
C GLY A 682 -9.28 -19.66 -25.61
N ARG A 683 -9.78 -18.64 -24.91
CA ARG A 683 -9.18 -18.04 -23.70
C ARG A 683 -7.70 -17.69 -23.90
N SER A 684 -7.37 -17.00 -25.00
CA SER A 684 -5.96 -16.71 -25.31
C SER A 684 -5.68 -15.28 -25.76
N ILE A 685 -4.43 -14.89 -25.58
CA ILE A 685 -3.83 -13.68 -26.15
C ILE A 685 -2.73 -14.12 -27.12
N VAL A 686 -2.65 -13.41 -28.23
CA VAL A 686 -1.55 -13.55 -29.20
C VAL A 686 -0.97 -12.17 -29.48
N LEU A 687 0.34 -12.06 -29.47
CA LEU A 687 1.09 -10.88 -29.85
C LEU A 687 1.90 -11.17 -31.12
N PHE A 688 1.60 -10.43 -32.16
CA PHE A 688 2.46 -10.31 -33.32
C PHE A 688 3.21 -8.98 -33.30
N ARG A 689 4.42 -8.99 -33.81
CA ARG A 689 5.22 -7.78 -34.01
C ARG A 689 5.66 -7.62 -35.45
N ARG A 690 5.97 -6.38 -35.80
CA ARG A 690 6.68 -6.01 -37.01
C ARG A 690 7.94 -5.24 -36.65
N PRO A 691 9.13 -5.66 -37.20
CA PRO A 691 10.38 -5.01 -36.87
C PRO A 691 10.44 -3.54 -37.33
#